data_b232612fa53be93d6a9faec63fab86b3
#
_entry.id   b232612fa53be93d6a9faec63fab86b3
#
_cell.length_a   1.000
_cell.length_b   1.000
_cell.length_c   1.000
_cell.angle_alpha   90.00
_cell.angle_beta   90.00
_cell.angle_gamma   90.00
#
_symmetry.space_group_name_H-M   'P 1'
#
loop_
_entity.id
_entity.type
_entity.pdbx_description
1 polymer ?
#
loop_
_entity_poly.entity_id
_entity_poly.type
_entity_poly.pdbx_seq_one_letter_code
_entity_poly.pdbx_strand_id
1 'polypeptide(L)'
;MNMEEKQEKEKGNFWLTVASFIVNKRKAIEILFVLAMIYSVLSINKVQVNQDITSYLPADSETRIGLSLMEEQFTTYGSAKVMVSNITYAQAEDLVDDLENIEGVKQIEFDDSKDHFTGADALFSVTFDGTEDEQISKDALEEVKETLDGYDVYVSSSVGEEERSAESLSQDMNIILVLAVVIIVAVLMLSTKAYLQIPVLLITFGVAAVLNMGTNYWFGTISSVTNSIAVVLQLALAIDYAIILCDRFMEEHETLDAEEAVKVALSKAIPEISSSSLTTISGMVAMMFMQFRLGYDMGIVLVKAIILSLISVFFLMPGVLLIFAKGIDKTHHKCYVPKITFVGKFANLTKYIIPPVFIVFLVFAFWESNHCQYIYDTNSIVSAKKSESKIASEKIENTFGASNQLVVMVPKGDYDSEKKVLGKIEKLDYVNSALGLANVAINDDYMLTDKLNPRQFAELTDLDVEVVQILYTAYAYNEEQYGPVFTGIDDYEVPIIDMFLFLYDQYQEGYVTLDADLDDQLTSLYDTLHDAQLQLQGDDYSRFVLDLSLPAEGQETYDAMDEIRGIAAKYFGKDNVILVGNSTSDHDLESSFASDNIVISVLTALFVMIILFFTFQSAGLPVLLVLTIQGSIWINFAVPAMRGQTIFFIAYLIVSAIQMGATIDYAIVISSRYMDLKQRMPIKDAITESLNQAFPTIFTSGTILTCAGFLIGEIASDPTVASIGVALGRGTLISIILVLFVLPQILLFGDFIIEKTALAMNISRPQKEVAGRVRVTGHVKGYVQGEIDADVSGVFQGQMKVSLDSHIPGRHGEVTHDDTQNPMLPGMTQDENVAAESETAAKEEQEEKKS
;
A
#
# COMPACT_ATOMS: atom_id res chain seq x y z
N MET A 1 -2.45 51.27 4.61
CA MET A 1 -1.77 49.96 4.51
C MET A 1 -2.21 49.21 5.72
N ASN A 2 -3.19 48.33 5.51
CA ASN A 2 -3.79 47.51 6.57
C ASN A 2 -2.78 46.45 7.11
N MET A 3 -2.95 45.98 8.33
CA MET A 3 -2.07 44.94 8.93
C MET A 3 -1.99 43.69 8.04
N GLU A 4 -3.01 43.40 7.26
CA GLU A 4 -3.05 42.28 6.32
C GLU A 4 -2.16 42.48 5.09
N GLU A 5 -2.18 43.66 4.47
CA GLU A 5 -1.24 44.02 3.39
C GLU A 5 0.23 43.94 3.88
N LYS A 6 0.44 44.21 5.16
CA LYS A 6 1.75 44.11 5.79
C LYS A 6 2.12 42.64 6.06
N GLN A 7 1.16 41.78 6.46
CA GLN A 7 1.40 40.33 6.64
C GLN A 7 1.55 39.60 5.32
N GLU A 8 0.80 39.93 4.28
CA GLU A 8 0.98 39.36 2.94
C GLU A 8 2.31 39.76 2.32
N LYS A 9 2.69 41.08 2.46
CA LYS A 9 4.00 41.53 2.04
C LYS A 9 5.15 40.92 2.86
N GLU A 10 4.97 40.69 4.14
CA GLU A 10 5.98 40.04 4.99
C GLU A 10 6.10 38.55 4.68
N LYS A 11 4.98 37.83 4.46
CA LYS A 11 4.97 36.44 4.00
C LYS A 11 5.56 36.29 2.58
N GLY A 12 5.18 37.16 1.66
CA GLY A 12 5.75 37.18 0.30
C GLY A 12 7.24 37.48 0.30
N ASN A 13 7.71 38.32 1.22
CA ASN A 13 9.13 38.61 1.39
C ASN A 13 9.92 37.44 2.01
N PHE A 14 9.31 36.64 2.90
CA PHE A 14 9.92 35.46 3.49
C PHE A 14 10.20 34.36 2.44
N TRP A 15 9.17 33.95 1.69
CA TRP A 15 9.32 32.92 0.66
C TRP A 15 10.25 33.37 -0.48
N LEU A 16 10.22 34.65 -0.84
CA LEU A 16 11.14 35.18 -1.83
C LEU A 16 12.59 35.17 -1.31
N THR A 17 12.81 35.41 -0.02
CA THR A 17 14.15 35.31 0.61
C THR A 17 14.64 33.88 0.58
N VAL A 18 13.79 32.89 0.92
CA VAL A 18 14.11 31.46 0.84
C VAL A 18 14.43 31.05 -0.59
N ALA A 19 13.58 31.41 -1.56
CA ALA A 19 13.79 31.13 -2.98
C ALA A 19 15.11 31.75 -3.49
N SER A 20 15.39 33.00 -3.12
CA SER A 20 16.63 33.71 -3.48
C SER A 20 17.86 33.02 -2.89
N PHE A 21 17.79 32.53 -1.64
CA PHE A 21 18.88 31.75 -1.04
C PHE A 21 19.15 30.45 -1.83
N ILE A 22 18.10 29.70 -2.17
CA ILE A 22 18.21 28.44 -2.92
C ILE A 22 18.85 28.70 -4.29
N VAL A 23 18.33 29.66 -5.04
CA VAL A 23 18.81 29.98 -6.40
C VAL A 23 20.24 30.50 -6.37
N ASN A 24 20.61 31.34 -5.41
CA ASN A 24 21.96 31.87 -5.28
C ASN A 24 22.99 30.79 -4.87
N LYS A 25 22.55 29.77 -4.12
CA LYS A 25 23.42 28.64 -3.67
C LYS A 25 23.30 27.41 -4.56
N ARG A 26 22.62 27.48 -5.73
CA ARG A 26 22.32 26.34 -6.60
C ARG A 26 23.53 25.44 -6.89
N LYS A 27 24.71 26.00 -7.19
CA LYS A 27 25.92 25.19 -7.48
C LYS A 27 26.36 24.31 -6.31
N ALA A 28 26.28 24.83 -5.08
CA ALA A 28 26.60 24.03 -3.89
C ALA A 28 25.55 22.94 -3.64
N ILE A 29 24.28 23.25 -3.89
CA ILE A 29 23.16 22.32 -3.77
C ILE A 29 23.28 21.21 -4.82
N GLU A 30 23.58 21.53 -6.07
CA GLU A 30 23.79 20.56 -7.16
C GLU A 30 24.94 19.59 -6.82
N ILE A 31 26.06 20.10 -6.28
CA ILE A 31 27.19 19.26 -5.83
C ILE A 31 26.73 18.32 -4.69
N LEU A 32 25.93 18.83 -3.73
CA LEU A 32 25.41 18.00 -2.65
C LEU A 32 24.50 16.87 -3.19
N PHE A 33 23.64 17.16 -4.17
CA PHE A 33 22.80 16.14 -4.83
C PHE A 33 23.64 15.10 -5.57
N VAL A 34 24.70 15.51 -6.25
CA VAL A 34 25.62 14.56 -6.92
C VAL A 34 26.28 13.64 -5.90
N LEU A 35 26.76 14.18 -4.76
CA LEU A 35 27.33 13.36 -3.68
C LEU A 35 26.30 12.41 -3.06
N ALA A 36 25.07 12.89 -2.82
CA ALA A 36 23.97 12.08 -2.31
C ALA A 36 23.58 10.98 -3.31
N MET A 37 23.58 11.25 -4.61
CA MET A 37 23.35 10.25 -5.65
C MET A 37 24.43 9.17 -5.66
N ILE A 38 25.71 9.55 -5.57
CA ILE A 38 26.81 8.58 -5.50
C ILE A 38 26.63 7.67 -4.28
N TYR A 39 26.33 8.26 -3.11
CA TYR A 39 26.03 7.48 -1.91
C TYR A 39 24.85 6.53 -2.12
N SER A 40 23.75 7.01 -2.70
CA SER A 40 22.55 6.20 -2.93
C SER A 40 22.81 5.04 -3.88
N VAL A 41 23.52 5.27 -5.00
CA VAL A 41 23.88 4.21 -5.96
C VAL A 41 24.72 3.11 -5.29
N LEU A 42 25.68 3.50 -4.43
CA LEU A 42 26.51 2.54 -3.67
C LEU A 42 25.73 1.79 -2.58
N SER A 43 24.58 2.32 -2.16
CA SER A 43 23.76 1.74 -1.10
C SER A 43 22.60 0.90 -1.61
N ILE A 44 22.20 1.01 -2.88
CA ILE A 44 21.09 0.24 -3.47
C ILE A 44 21.27 -1.27 -3.26
N ASN A 45 22.46 -1.80 -3.54
CA ASN A 45 22.73 -3.24 -3.40
C ASN A 45 22.83 -3.73 -1.95
N LYS A 46 22.69 -2.83 -0.98
CA LYS A 46 22.68 -3.19 0.46
C LYS A 46 21.29 -3.26 1.04
N VAL A 47 20.28 -2.91 0.27
CA VAL A 47 18.89 -2.98 0.70
C VAL A 47 18.49 -4.45 0.75
N GLN A 48 18.05 -4.90 1.92
CA GLN A 48 17.49 -6.23 2.09
C GLN A 48 16.01 -6.20 1.77
N VAL A 49 15.56 -7.15 0.99
CA VAL A 49 14.16 -7.26 0.56
C VAL A 49 13.61 -8.59 1.07
N ASN A 50 12.53 -8.53 1.84
CA ASN A 50 11.83 -9.70 2.34
C ASN A 50 10.63 -10.00 1.42
N GLN A 51 10.47 -11.22 1.01
CA GLN A 51 9.40 -11.68 0.14
C GLN A 51 8.28 -12.37 0.90
N ASP A 52 8.58 -12.91 2.09
CA ASP A 52 7.59 -13.56 2.93
C ASP A 52 6.60 -12.53 3.50
N ILE A 53 5.35 -12.62 3.04
CA ILE A 53 4.26 -11.75 3.46
C ILE A 53 3.80 -12.06 4.89
N THR A 54 4.02 -13.30 5.36
CA THR A 54 3.62 -13.75 6.70
C THR A 54 4.45 -13.08 7.79
N SER A 55 5.68 -12.68 7.46
CA SER A 55 6.56 -11.91 8.35
C SER A 55 5.99 -10.53 8.73
N TYR A 56 5.00 -10.03 7.98
CA TYR A 56 4.31 -8.76 8.24
C TYR A 56 3.01 -8.92 9.03
N LEU A 57 2.60 -10.15 9.40
CA LEU A 57 1.52 -10.41 10.34
C LEU A 57 1.78 -9.73 11.70
N PRO A 58 0.74 -9.41 12.48
CA PRO A 58 0.92 -8.94 13.86
C PRO A 58 1.82 -9.88 14.65
N ALA A 59 2.69 -9.32 15.49
CA ALA A 59 3.66 -10.13 16.24
C ALA A 59 3.02 -11.08 17.27
N ASP A 60 1.78 -10.83 17.64
CA ASP A 60 0.95 -11.58 18.57
C ASP A 60 -0.05 -12.50 17.88
N SER A 61 0.00 -12.59 16.53
CA SER A 61 -0.81 -13.56 15.80
C SER A 61 -0.31 -15.00 16.04
N GLU A 62 -1.23 -15.94 16.05
CA GLU A 62 -0.92 -17.35 16.29
C GLU A 62 0.00 -17.89 15.21
N THR A 63 -0.28 -17.59 13.96
CA THR A 63 0.54 -18.01 12.82
C THR A 63 1.98 -17.55 12.96
N ARG A 64 2.21 -16.26 13.33
CA ARG A 64 3.57 -15.74 13.48
C ARG A 64 4.34 -16.40 14.62
N ILE A 65 3.67 -16.63 15.76
CA ILE A 65 4.26 -17.34 16.90
C ILE A 65 4.59 -18.78 16.48
N GLY A 66 3.64 -19.44 15.81
CA GLY A 66 3.81 -20.81 15.37
C GLY A 66 4.92 -20.98 14.33
N LEU A 67 5.02 -20.09 13.34
CA LEU A 67 6.11 -20.11 12.35
C LEU A 67 7.48 -19.94 13.03
N SER A 68 7.60 -19.03 13.98
CA SER A 68 8.88 -18.85 14.71
C SER A 68 9.26 -20.06 15.53
N LEU A 69 8.29 -20.76 16.13
CA LEU A 69 8.55 -22.03 16.84
C LEU A 69 8.91 -23.15 15.88
N MET A 70 8.30 -23.18 14.69
CA MET A 70 8.67 -24.15 13.66
C MET A 70 10.12 -23.98 13.22
N GLU A 71 10.55 -22.76 12.93
CA GLU A 71 11.93 -22.46 12.54
C GLU A 71 12.95 -22.79 13.65
N GLU A 72 12.58 -22.57 14.92
CA GLU A 72 13.48 -22.77 16.06
C GLU A 72 13.63 -24.23 16.45
N GLN A 73 12.55 -25.04 16.35
CA GLN A 73 12.50 -26.37 16.95
C GLN A 73 12.47 -27.53 15.97
N PHE A 74 12.12 -27.29 14.71
CA PHE A 74 11.97 -28.37 13.74
C PHE A 74 12.83 -28.12 12.49
N THR A 75 13.40 -29.20 11.96
CA THR A 75 14.02 -29.17 10.64
C THR A 75 12.92 -29.34 9.58
N THR A 76 12.82 -28.38 8.66
CA THR A 76 11.92 -28.45 7.51
C THR A 76 12.76 -28.59 6.25
N TYR A 77 12.72 -29.78 5.65
CA TYR A 77 13.43 -30.04 4.40
C TYR A 77 12.74 -29.36 3.22
N GLY A 78 13.53 -28.97 2.23
CA GLY A 78 13.01 -28.50 0.96
C GLY A 78 12.21 -29.59 0.25
N SER A 79 11.11 -29.24 -0.40
CA SER A 79 10.26 -30.18 -1.10
C SER A 79 9.80 -29.66 -2.47
N ALA A 80 9.44 -30.62 -3.34
CA ALA A 80 8.85 -30.33 -4.63
C ALA A 80 7.76 -31.33 -4.99
N LYS A 81 6.64 -30.83 -5.54
CA LYS A 81 5.64 -31.65 -6.22
C LYS A 81 5.94 -31.59 -7.72
N VAL A 82 6.29 -32.70 -8.30
CA VAL A 82 6.69 -32.83 -9.71
C VAL A 82 5.66 -33.67 -10.44
N MET A 83 4.85 -33.03 -11.27
CA MET A 83 3.87 -33.74 -12.10
C MET A 83 4.43 -33.95 -13.50
N VAL A 84 4.38 -35.18 -13.97
CA VAL A 84 4.74 -35.58 -15.33
C VAL A 84 3.50 -36.07 -16.05
N SER A 85 3.15 -35.39 -17.16
CA SER A 85 1.97 -35.72 -17.97
C SER A 85 2.29 -36.63 -19.14
N ASN A 86 1.30 -37.36 -19.61
CA ASN A 86 1.40 -38.27 -20.78
C ASN A 86 2.40 -39.40 -20.56
N ILE A 87 2.44 -39.96 -19.36
CA ILE A 87 3.33 -41.04 -18.95
C ILE A 87 2.53 -42.28 -18.53
N THR A 88 3.09 -43.48 -18.73
CA THR A 88 2.53 -44.71 -18.17
C THR A 88 3.06 -44.98 -16.76
N TYR A 89 2.33 -45.76 -15.96
CA TYR A 89 2.75 -46.10 -14.60
C TYR A 89 4.13 -46.72 -14.56
N ALA A 90 4.43 -47.71 -15.46
CA ALA A 90 5.74 -48.35 -15.52
C ALA A 90 6.90 -47.38 -15.87
N GLN A 91 6.62 -46.36 -16.72
CA GLN A 91 7.63 -45.34 -16.97
C GLN A 91 7.79 -44.36 -15.80
N ALA A 92 6.71 -44.14 -15.04
CA ALA A 92 6.79 -43.30 -13.84
C ALA A 92 7.58 -44.02 -12.74
N GLU A 93 7.39 -45.33 -12.60
CA GLU A 93 8.16 -46.21 -11.69
C GLU A 93 9.65 -46.22 -12.06
N ASP A 94 10.00 -46.33 -13.36
CA ASP A 94 11.39 -46.24 -13.83
C ASP A 94 12.02 -44.87 -13.50
N LEU A 95 11.21 -43.75 -13.54
CA LEU A 95 11.68 -42.40 -13.20
C LEU A 95 11.97 -42.23 -11.71
N VAL A 96 11.29 -42.95 -10.83
CA VAL A 96 11.58 -42.93 -9.38
C VAL A 96 13.03 -43.29 -9.13
N ASP A 97 13.48 -44.44 -9.72
CA ASP A 97 14.86 -44.91 -9.59
C ASP A 97 15.88 -43.86 -10.12
N ASP A 98 15.56 -43.21 -11.24
CA ASP A 98 16.42 -42.17 -11.83
C ASP A 98 16.52 -40.94 -10.93
N LEU A 99 15.39 -40.50 -10.34
CA LEU A 99 15.31 -39.32 -9.50
C LEU A 99 15.89 -39.55 -8.10
N GLU A 100 15.75 -40.77 -7.52
CA GLU A 100 16.36 -41.12 -6.21
C GLU A 100 17.89 -41.15 -6.27
N ASN A 101 18.48 -41.38 -7.45
CA ASN A 101 19.94 -41.39 -7.62
C ASN A 101 20.55 -39.98 -7.75
N ILE A 102 19.76 -38.91 -7.73
CA ILE A 102 20.25 -37.52 -7.81
C ILE A 102 20.85 -37.12 -6.44
N GLU A 103 22.06 -36.61 -6.44
CA GLU A 103 22.71 -36.11 -5.22
C GLU A 103 21.90 -34.96 -4.61
N GLY A 104 21.50 -35.07 -3.34
CA GLY A 104 20.68 -34.09 -2.63
C GLY A 104 19.16 -34.38 -2.70
N VAL A 105 18.73 -35.44 -3.36
CA VAL A 105 17.38 -36.00 -3.22
C VAL A 105 17.38 -36.98 -2.08
N LYS A 106 16.57 -36.78 -1.07
CA LYS A 106 16.46 -37.58 0.12
C LYS A 106 15.46 -38.70 -0.03
N GLN A 107 14.28 -38.40 -0.58
CA GLN A 107 13.16 -39.31 -0.69
C GLN A 107 12.24 -38.91 -1.81
N ILE A 108 11.67 -39.90 -2.49
CA ILE A 108 10.59 -39.71 -3.46
C ILE A 108 9.38 -40.53 -3.02
N GLU A 109 8.23 -39.88 -2.89
CA GLU A 109 6.98 -40.59 -2.63
C GLU A 109 6.22 -40.74 -3.96
N PHE A 110 5.98 -41.99 -4.35
CA PHE A 110 5.20 -42.33 -5.53
C PHE A 110 4.64 -43.76 -5.36
N ASP A 111 3.35 -43.91 -5.57
CA ASP A 111 2.66 -45.19 -5.51
C ASP A 111 1.52 -45.30 -6.53
N ASP A 112 0.78 -46.44 -6.52
CA ASP A 112 -0.36 -46.64 -7.42
C ASP A 112 -1.68 -46.03 -6.95
N SER A 113 -1.63 -45.18 -5.92
CA SER A 113 -2.78 -44.43 -5.42
C SER A 113 -3.23 -43.35 -6.41
N LYS A 114 -4.47 -42.92 -6.28
CA LYS A 114 -4.98 -41.80 -7.09
C LYS A 114 -4.31 -40.47 -6.79
N ASP A 115 -3.65 -40.39 -5.64
CA ASP A 115 -2.96 -39.18 -5.19
C ASP A 115 -1.62 -38.99 -5.91
N HIS A 116 -1.04 -40.12 -6.41
CA HIS A 116 0.23 -40.15 -7.13
C HIS A 116 0.10 -40.51 -8.61
N PHE A 117 -0.95 -41.25 -9.02
CA PHE A 117 -1.14 -41.61 -10.43
C PHE A 117 -2.60 -41.59 -10.85
N THR A 118 -2.93 -40.66 -11.74
CA THR A 118 -4.30 -40.47 -12.24
C THR A 118 -4.30 -40.33 -13.76
N GLY A 119 -4.98 -41.24 -14.47
CA GLY A 119 -5.11 -41.22 -15.92
C GLY A 119 -3.82 -41.53 -16.66
N ALA A 120 -3.08 -40.52 -17.06
CA ALA A 120 -1.75 -40.60 -17.69
C ALA A 120 -0.81 -39.53 -17.07
N ASP A 121 -1.11 -39.11 -15.88
CA ASP A 121 -0.35 -38.11 -15.13
C ASP A 121 0.19 -38.75 -13.85
N ALA A 122 1.48 -38.58 -13.60
CA ALA A 122 2.19 -39.04 -12.41
C ALA A 122 2.59 -37.83 -11.55
N LEU A 123 2.43 -37.92 -10.22
CA LEU A 123 2.85 -36.92 -9.27
C LEU A 123 3.90 -37.51 -8.33
N PHE A 124 5.10 -36.99 -8.39
CA PHE A 124 6.20 -37.29 -7.51
C PHE A 124 6.29 -36.25 -6.40
N SER A 125 6.26 -36.68 -5.13
CA SER A 125 6.57 -35.81 -4.00
C SER A 125 8.05 -36.01 -3.64
N VAL A 126 8.86 -35.01 -3.97
CA VAL A 126 10.33 -35.06 -3.79
C VAL A 126 10.70 -34.29 -2.53
N THR A 127 11.46 -34.95 -1.62
CA THR A 127 12.08 -34.31 -0.45
C THR A 127 13.58 -34.22 -0.66
N PHE A 128 14.20 -33.10 -0.35
CA PHE A 128 15.62 -32.85 -0.54
C PHE A 128 16.40 -33.01 0.78
N ASP A 129 17.72 -33.25 0.72
CA ASP A 129 18.58 -33.39 1.89
C ASP A 129 18.82 -32.10 2.69
N GLY A 130 18.60 -30.96 2.09
CA GLY A 130 18.74 -29.66 2.73
C GLY A 130 17.41 -28.92 2.91
N THR A 131 17.45 -27.77 3.57
CA THR A 131 16.32 -26.85 3.68
C THR A 131 16.02 -26.20 2.33
N GLU A 132 14.91 -25.45 2.22
CA GLU A 132 14.50 -24.79 0.97
C GLU A 132 15.49 -23.73 0.46
N ASP A 133 16.32 -23.17 1.35
CA ASP A 133 17.30 -22.13 1.01
C ASP A 133 18.71 -22.67 0.78
N GLU A 134 18.97 -23.92 1.16
CA GLU A 134 20.30 -24.53 1.01
C GLU A 134 20.64 -24.83 -0.45
N GLN A 135 21.93 -24.69 -0.77
CA GLN A 135 22.42 -24.84 -2.15
C GLN A 135 22.24 -26.30 -2.64
N ILE A 136 22.37 -27.29 -1.75
CA ILE A 136 22.19 -28.70 -2.11
C ILE A 136 20.77 -28.99 -2.63
N SER A 137 19.74 -28.41 -2.00
CA SER A 137 18.35 -28.57 -2.44
C SER A 137 18.10 -27.85 -3.78
N LYS A 138 18.74 -26.68 -3.99
CA LYS A 138 18.63 -25.93 -5.25
C LYS A 138 19.29 -26.66 -6.40
N ASP A 139 20.49 -27.19 -6.19
CA ASP A 139 21.22 -27.95 -7.20
C ASP A 139 20.48 -29.24 -7.54
N ALA A 140 19.97 -29.97 -6.53
CA ALA A 140 19.15 -31.17 -6.72
C ALA A 140 17.85 -30.88 -7.50
N LEU A 141 17.14 -29.80 -7.19
CA LEU A 141 15.93 -29.41 -7.93
C LEU A 141 16.23 -29.10 -9.41
N GLU A 142 17.38 -28.47 -9.70
CA GLU A 142 17.80 -28.21 -11.07
C GLU A 142 18.13 -29.49 -11.82
N GLU A 143 18.82 -30.44 -11.17
CA GLU A 143 19.12 -31.77 -11.73
C GLU A 143 17.85 -32.61 -11.95
N VAL A 144 16.86 -32.56 -11.05
CA VAL A 144 15.53 -33.14 -11.23
C VAL A 144 14.87 -32.61 -12.50
N LYS A 145 14.91 -31.30 -12.74
CA LYS A 145 14.37 -30.66 -13.95
C LYS A 145 15.11 -31.08 -15.21
N GLU A 146 16.45 -31.17 -15.14
CA GLU A 146 17.28 -31.62 -16.25
C GLU A 146 17.04 -33.09 -16.58
N THR A 147 16.89 -33.97 -15.58
CA THR A 147 16.59 -35.40 -15.75
C THR A 147 15.24 -35.60 -16.44
N LEU A 148 14.28 -34.72 -16.17
CA LEU A 148 12.96 -34.75 -16.77
C LEU A 148 12.86 -33.95 -18.08
N ASP A 149 13.96 -33.44 -18.62
CA ASP A 149 13.96 -32.72 -19.90
C ASP A 149 13.47 -33.62 -21.03
N GLY A 150 12.47 -33.16 -21.77
CA GLY A 150 11.78 -33.91 -22.82
C GLY A 150 10.44 -34.51 -22.44
N TYR A 151 10.05 -34.48 -21.17
CA TYR A 151 8.70 -34.78 -20.68
C TYR A 151 7.85 -33.50 -20.55
N ASP A 152 6.54 -33.68 -20.44
CA ASP A 152 5.60 -32.60 -20.15
C ASP A 152 5.49 -32.43 -18.61
N VAL A 153 6.35 -31.58 -18.05
CA VAL A 153 6.62 -31.48 -16.60
C VAL A 153 6.07 -30.18 -16.02
N TYR A 154 5.47 -30.31 -14.84
CA TYR A 154 4.99 -29.20 -14.02
C TYR A 154 5.58 -29.34 -12.62
N VAL A 155 6.39 -28.35 -12.21
CA VAL A 155 7.11 -28.36 -10.93
C VAL A 155 6.59 -27.26 -10.02
N SER A 156 6.06 -27.64 -8.86
CA SER A 156 5.71 -26.75 -7.76
C SER A 156 6.64 -27.07 -6.58
N SER A 157 7.49 -26.13 -6.18
CA SER A 157 8.53 -26.38 -5.17
C SER A 157 8.72 -25.18 -4.26
N SER A 158 8.91 -25.43 -2.95
CA SER A 158 9.34 -24.42 -1.98
C SER A 158 10.80 -24.02 -2.19
N VAL A 159 11.64 -24.91 -2.71
CA VAL A 159 13.09 -24.72 -2.86
C VAL A 159 13.39 -23.56 -3.81
N GLY A 160 14.08 -22.53 -3.32
CA GLY A 160 14.49 -21.35 -4.08
C GLY A 160 13.32 -20.54 -4.69
N GLU A 161 12.08 -20.70 -4.20
CA GLU A 161 10.90 -19.97 -4.67
C GLU A 161 11.06 -18.47 -4.46
N GLU A 162 11.58 -18.07 -3.31
CA GLU A 162 11.81 -16.66 -3.01
C GLU A 162 12.78 -15.99 -3.98
N GLU A 163 13.89 -16.63 -4.31
CA GLU A 163 14.88 -16.09 -5.24
C GLU A 163 14.30 -15.97 -6.67
N ARG A 164 13.60 -17.01 -7.14
CA ARG A 164 12.95 -16.99 -8.47
C ARG A 164 11.87 -15.93 -8.57
N SER A 165 11.07 -15.80 -7.52
CA SER A 165 10.03 -14.77 -7.44
C SER A 165 10.64 -13.36 -7.41
N ALA A 166 11.75 -13.16 -6.66
CA ALA A 166 12.50 -11.90 -6.64
C ALA A 166 13.04 -11.53 -8.00
N GLU A 167 13.66 -12.47 -8.68
CA GLU A 167 14.25 -12.24 -9.99
C GLU A 167 13.19 -11.90 -11.03
N SER A 168 12.10 -12.67 -11.09
CA SER A 168 10.96 -12.43 -11.96
C SER A 168 10.35 -11.05 -11.72
N LEU A 169 10.09 -10.71 -10.45
CA LEU A 169 9.54 -9.42 -10.07
C LEU A 169 10.48 -8.27 -10.42
N SER A 170 11.80 -8.43 -10.21
CA SER A 170 12.80 -7.43 -10.59
C SER A 170 12.83 -7.19 -12.10
N GLN A 171 12.75 -8.25 -12.91
CA GLN A 171 12.67 -8.14 -14.38
C GLN A 171 11.40 -7.41 -14.82
N ASP A 172 10.25 -7.76 -14.28
CA ASP A 172 8.98 -7.12 -14.57
C ASP A 172 9.00 -5.64 -14.19
N MET A 173 9.53 -5.31 -13.00
CA MET A 173 9.63 -3.93 -12.55
C MET A 173 10.54 -3.07 -13.43
N ASN A 174 11.61 -3.62 -13.97
CA ASN A 174 12.46 -2.92 -14.94
C ASN A 174 11.69 -2.61 -16.24
N ILE A 175 10.89 -3.55 -16.73
CA ILE A 175 10.04 -3.35 -17.91
C ILE A 175 8.98 -2.28 -17.62
N ILE A 176 8.30 -2.38 -16.48
CA ILE A 176 7.28 -1.41 -16.04
C ILE A 176 7.88 0.00 -15.94
N LEU A 177 9.07 0.13 -15.35
CA LEU A 177 9.75 1.41 -15.19
C LEU A 177 10.08 2.05 -16.54
N VAL A 178 10.61 1.28 -17.49
CA VAL A 178 10.92 1.78 -18.83
C VAL A 178 9.65 2.24 -19.55
N LEU A 179 8.58 1.43 -19.50
CA LEU A 179 7.31 1.78 -20.14
C LEU A 179 6.65 2.98 -19.43
N ALA A 180 6.71 3.07 -18.12
CA ALA A 180 6.23 4.22 -17.37
C ALA A 180 6.94 5.50 -17.81
N VAL A 181 8.27 5.49 -17.94
CA VAL A 181 9.04 6.64 -18.44
C VAL A 181 8.62 6.99 -19.88
N VAL A 182 8.40 6.03 -20.75
CA VAL A 182 7.93 6.27 -22.13
C VAL A 182 6.55 6.95 -22.12
N ILE A 183 5.62 6.49 -21.28
CA ILE A 183 4.29 7.08 -21.14
C ILE A 183 4.40 8.49 -20.56
N ILE A 184 5.22 8.69 -19.51
CA ILE A 184 5.47 10.00 -18.93
C ILE A 184 5.95 10.98 -20.01
N VAL A 185 6.94 10.59 -20.82
CA VAL A 185 7.45 11.42 -21.92
C VAL A 185 6.35 11.72 -22.93
N ALA A 186 5.57 10.73 -23.35
CA ALA A 186 4.48 10.91 -24.30
C ALA A 186 3.41 11.89 -23.80
N VAL A 187 2.99 11.73 -22.55
CA VAL A 187 1.99 12.63 -21.92
C VAL A 187 2.55 14.03 -21.74
N LEU A 188 3.80 14.17 -21.29
CA LEU A 188 4.46 15.47 -21.16
C LEU A 188 4.66 16.18 -22.51
N MET A 189 4.92 15.46 -23.60
CA MET A 189 4.97 16.03 -24.94
C MET A 189 3.66 16.70 -25.35
N LEU A 190 2.53 16.18 -24.87
CA LEU A 190 1.22 16.74 -25.16
C LEU A 190 0.85 17.93 -24.25
N SER A 191 1.33 17.92 -23.02
CA SER A 191 0.87 18.85 -21.97
C SER A 191 1.81 20.02 -21.70
N THR A 192 3.12 19.87 -21.90
CA THR A 192 4.09 20.95 -21.68
C THR A 192 4.03 22.03 -22.75
N LYS A 193 4.55 23.21 -22.45
CA LYS A 193 4.63 24.36 -23.37
C LYS A 193 5.97 24.45 -24.10
N ALA A 194 6.97 23.68 -23.67
CA ALA A 194 8.28 23.60 -24.32
C ALA A 194 8.88 22.19 -24.16
N TYR A 195 9.42 21.61 -25.22
CA TYR A 195 9.95 20.23 -25.17
C TYR A 195 11.13 20.06 -24.21
N LEU A 196 11.94 21.08 -23.98
CA LEU A 196 13.06 21.00 -23.04
C LEU A 196 12.66 21.12 -21.56
N GLN A 197 11.37 21.29 -21.25
CA GLN A 197 10.84 21.07 -19.90
C GLN A 197 10.88 19.57 -19.54
N ILE A 198 10.71 18.68 -20.50
CA ILE A 198 10.67 17.23 -20.26
C ILE A 198 11.98 16.70 -19.64
N PRO A 199 13.18 16.98 -20.17
CA PRO A 199 14.42 16.61 -19.52
C PRO A 199 14.57 17.19 -18.11
N VAL A 200 14.14 18.42 -17.85
CA VAL A 200 14.19 19.03 -16.52
C VAL A 200 13.38 18.20 -15.53
N LEU A 201 12.15 17.82 -15.91
CA LEU A 201 11.27 17.01 -15.09
C LEU A 201 11.86 15.61 -14.86
N LEU A 202 12.34 14.93 -15.93
CA LEU A 202 12.91 13.59 -15.84
C LEU A 202 14.19 13.54 -14.98
N ILE A 203 15.08 14.55 -15.09
CA ILE A 203 16.27 14.63 -14.25
C ILE A 203 15.87 14.78 -12.78
N THR A 204 14.92 15.69 -12.49
CA THR A 204 14.46 15.91 -11.12
C THR A 204 13.87 14.66 -10.50
N PHE A 205 13.04 13.92 -11.26
CA PHE A 205 12.42 12.67 -10.80
C PHE A 205 13.42 11.54 -10.70
N GLY A 206 14.29 11.39 -11.69
CA GLY A 206 15.31 10.34 -11.69
C GLY A 206 16.23 10.46 -10.48
N VAL A 207 16.64 11.69 -10.15
CA VAL A 207 17.42 11.94 -8.93
C VAL A 207 16.64 11.59 -7.68
N ALA A 208 15.38 12.01 -7.57
CA ALA A 208 14.53 11.69 -6.42
C ALA A 208 14.32 10.18 -6.25
N ALA A 209 14.11 9.45 -7.34
CA ALA A 209 13.94 8.00 -7.34
C ALA A 209 15.21 7.27 -6.88
N VAL A 210 16.38 7.63 -7.44
CA VAL A 210 17.66 7.05 -7.03
C VAL A 210 17.96 7.32 -5.56
N LEU A 211 17.69 8.55 -5.08
CA LEU A 211 17.83 8.88 -3.66
C LEU A 211 16.90 8.02 -2.79
N ASN A 212 15.66 7.79 -3.21
CA ASN A 212 14.72 6.95 -2.48
C ASN A 212 15.19 5.50 -2.42
N MET A 213 15.55 4.91 -3.57
CA MET A 213 16.04 3.54 -3.63
C MET A 213 17.26 3.32 -2.73
N GLY A 214 18.28 4.18 -2.85
CA GLY A 214 19.52 4.01 -2.08
C GLY A 214 19.36 4.26 -0.57
N THR A 215 18.42 5.12 -0.17
CA THR A 215 18.17 5.39 1.25
C THR A 215 17.19 4.41 1.90
N ASN A 216 16.59 3.47 1.15
CA ASN A 216 15.85 2.34 1.74
C ASN A 216 16.72 1.51 2.69
N TYR A 217 18.02 1.45 2.43
CA TYR A 217 19.00 0.82 3.32
C TYR A 217 18.91 1.29 4.79
N TRP A 218 18.44 2.51 5.05
CA TRP A 218 18.29 3.02 6.42
C TRP A 218 17.18 2.35 7.21
N PHE A 219 16.26 1.67 6.55
CA PHE A 219 15.14 0.96 7.19
C PHE A 219 15.46 -0.52 7.47
N GLY A 220 16.64 -0.99 7.03
CA GLY A 220 17.02 -2.40 7.12
C GLY A 220 16.34 -3.22 6.03
N THR A 221 15.44 -4.10 6.42
CA THR A 221 14.67 -4.94 5.49
C THR A 221 13.34 -4.26 5.11
N ILE A 222 13.01 -4.27 3.83
CA ILE A 222 11.72 -3.79 3.29
C ILE A 222 11.02 -4.90 2.53
N SER A 223 9.70 -4.83 2.41
CA SER A 223 8.92 -5.80 1.63
C SER A 223 9.22 -5.72 0.14
N SER A 224 9.17 -6.87 -0.55
CA SER A 224 9.24 -6.97 -2.01
C SER A 224 8.14 -6.15 -2.69
N VAL A 225 6.92 -6.16 -2.14
CA VAL A 225 5.79 -5.35 -2.61
C VAL A 225 6.12 -3.86 -2.51
N THR A 226 6.63 -3.41 -1.36
CA THR A 226 7.05 -2.01 -1.15
C THR A 226 8.15 -1.61 -2.12
N ASN A 227 9.20 -2.42 -2.23
CA ASN A 227 10.34 -2.15 -3.11
C ASN A 227 9.91 -2.01 -4.57
N SER A 228 9.01 -2.86 -5.02
CA SER A 228 8.52 -2.89 -6.39
C SER A 228 7.65 -1.69 -6.74
N ILE A 229 6.68 -1.37 -5.89
CA ILE A 229 5.67 -0.35 -6.20
C ILE A 229 6.18 1.06 -5.90
N ALA A 230 7.03 1.24 -4.88
CA ALA A 230 7.40 2.57 -4.37
C ALA A 230 8.02 3.49 -5.43
N VAL A 231 8.88 2.96 -6.32
CA VAL A 231 9.55 3.78 -7.35
C VAL A 231 8.56 4.27 -8.40
N VAL A 232 7.67 3.38 -8.87
CA VAL A 232 6.68 3.73 -9.90
C VAL A 232 5.66 4.72 -9.34
N LEU A 233 5.20 4.48 -8.09
CA LEU A 233 4.31 5.42 -7.40
C LEU A 233 4.98 6.75 -7.15
N GLN A 234 6.24 6.77 -6.73
CA GLN A 234 6.99 8.01 -6.53
C GLN A 234 7.06 8.83 -7.81
N LEU A 235 7.39 8.19 -8.94
CA LEU A 235 7.42 8.88 -10.23
C LEU A 235 6.06 9.48 -10.59
N ALA A 236 5.00 8.71 -10.41
CA ALA A 236 3.64 9.12 -10.76
C ALA A 236 3.10 10.24 -9.84
N LEU A 237 3.42 10.21 -8.54
CA LEU A 237 2.95 11.18 -7.55
C LEU A 237 3.78 12.46 -7.51
N ALA A 238 5.10 12.36 -7.76
CA ALA A 238 6.00 13.50 -7.66
C ALA A 238 5.90 14.47 -8.86
N ILE A 239 5.37 13.97 -9.99
CA ILE A 239 5.32 14.73 -11.24
C ILE A 239 4.50 16.01 -11.11
N ASP A 240 3.43 15.99 -10.32
CA ASP A 240 2.53 17.13 -10.11
C ASP A 240 3.26 18.31 -9.48
N TYR A 241 4.08 18.05 -8.49
CA TYR A 241 4.84 19.09 -7.79
C TYR A 241 5.82 19.82 -8.71
N ALA A 242 6.48 19.08 -9.57
CA ALA A 242 7.43 19.65 -10.51
C ALA A 242 6.74 20.36 -11.67
N ILE A 243 5.60 19.89 -12.15
CA ILE A 243 4.79 20.57 -13.17
C ILE A 243 4.33 21.92 -12.65
N ILE A 244 3.83 22.00 -11.39
CA ILE A 244 3.40 23.27 -10.78
C ILE A 244 4.54 24.29 -10.78
N LEU A 245 5.75 23.91 -10.36
CA LEU A 245 6.90 24.81 -10.38
C LEU A 245 7.30 25.20 -11.80
N CYS A 246 7.25 24.25 -12.74
CA CYS A 246 7.58 24.51 -14.14
C CYS A 246 6.59 25.48 -14.81
N ASP A 247 5.31 25.30 -14.58
CA ASP A 247 4.26 26.17 -15.12
C ASP A 247 4.37 27.59 -14.52
N ARG A 248 4.62 27.70 -13.21
CA ARG A 248 4.88 29.00 -12.57
C ARG A 248 6.14 29.68 -13.14
N PHE A 249 7.20 28.90 -13.40
CA PHE A 249 8.37 29.45 -14.07
C PHE A 249 8.05 29.99 -15.45
N MET A 250 7.29 29.27 -16.26
CA MET A 250 6.89 29.71 -17.58
C MET A 250 6.05 30.97 -17.54
N GLU A 251 5.11 31.08 -16.60
CA GLU A 251 4.29 32.30 -16.41
C GLU A 251 5.15 33.51 -16.06
N GLU A 252 6.09 33.39 -15.13
CA GLU A 252 6.94 34.49 -14.71
C GLU A 252 8.02 34.85 -15.75
N HIS A 253 8.48 33.86 -16.51
CA HIS A 253 9.52 34.05 -17.53
C HIS A 253 9.04 34.79 -18.79
N GLU A 254 7.71 34.90 -18.97
CA GLU A 254 7.16 35.78 -20.02
C GLU A 254 7.53 37.28 -19.81
N THR A 255 7.76 37.67 -18.55
CA THR A 255 7.98 39.08 -18.18
C THR A 255 9.31 39.35 -17.49
N LEU A 256 9.94 38.34 -16.88
CA LEU A 256 11.17 38.45 -16.13
C LEU A 256 12.30 37.66 -16.80
N ASP A 257 13.55 38.00 -16.48
CA ASP A 257 14.67 37.18 -16.88
C ASP A 257 14.70 35.84 -16.11
N ALA A 258 15.35 34.81 -16.66
CA ALA A 258 15.28 33.45 -16.15
C ALA A 258 15.61 33.33 -14.65
N GLU A 259 16.60 34.06 -14.14
CA GLU A 259 17.00 33.96 -12.73
C GLU A 259 15.98 34.58 -11.78
N GLU A 260 15.41 35.73 -12.14
CA GLU A 260 14.35 36.39 -11.37
C GLU A 260 13.04 35.60 -11.50
N ALA A 261 12.71 35.08 -12.70
CA ALA A 261 11.54 34.26 -12.93
C ALA A 261 11.55 32.97 -12.04
N VAL A 262 12.67 32.29 -11.92
CA VAL A 262 12.80 31.13 -11.04
C VAL A 262 12.60 31.49 -9.57
N LYS A 263 13.16 32.63 -9.10
CA LYS A 263 12.99 33.08 -7.70
C LYS A 263 11.54 33.36 -7.38
N VAL A 264 10.85 34.10 -8.27
CA VAL A 264 9.44 34.45 -8.07
C VAL A 264 8.57 33.19 -8.19
N ALA A 265 8.79 32.36 -9.20
CA ALA A 265 8.06 31.10 -9.39
C ALA A 265 8.18 30.18 -8.17
N LEU A 266 9.40 29.98 -7.67
CA LEU A 266 9.66 29.15 -6.49
C LEU A 266 8.98 29.70 -5.24
N SER A 267 9.01 31.04 -5.04
CA SER A 267 8.36 31.67 -3.88
C SER A 267 6.84 31.49 -3.86
N LYS A 268 6.21 31.41 -5.04
CA LYS A 268 4.78 31.15 -5.20
C LYS A 268 4.43 29.66 -5.13
N ALA A 269 5.31 28.82 -5.70
CA ALA A 269 5.09 27.38 -5.77
C ALA A 269 5.26 26.66 -4.43
N ILE A 270 6.21 27.09 -3.55
CA ILE A 270 6.46 26.41 -2.26
C ILE A 270 5.19 26.27 -1.42
N PRO A 271 4.39 27.31 -1.14
CA PRO A 271 3.18 27.15 -0.35
C PRO A 271 2.13 26.24 -1.01
N GLU A 272 1.97 26.35 -2.32
CA GLU A 272 1.00 25.58 -3.11
C GLU A 272 1.36 24.08 -3.09
N ILE A 273 2.61 23.76 -3.43
CA ILE A 273 3.12 22.38 -3.43
C ILE A 273 3.14 21.79 -2.01
N SER A 274 3.57 22.55 -1.00
CA SER A 274 3.61 22.06 0.38
C SER A 274 2.24 21.70 0.93
N SER A 275 1.20 22.44 0.56
CA SER A 275 -0.18 22.17 0.97
C SER A 275 -0.69 20.86 0.36
N SER A 276 -0.47 20.65 -0.95
CA SER A 276 -0.85 19.44 -1.67
C SER A 276 -0.05 18.22 -1.19
N SER A 277 1.27 18.34 -1.10
CA SER A 277 2.09 17.22 -0.65
C SER A 277 1.79 16.76 0.78
N LEU A 278 1.35 17.67 1.64
CA LEU A 278 0.99 17.29 3.02
C LEU A 278 -0.26 16.40 3.06
N THR A 279 -1.23 16.60 2.16
CA THR A 279 -2.40 15.69 2.04
C THR A 279 -1.99 14.32 1.56
N THR A 280 -1.08 14.24 0.58
CA THR A 280 -0.55 12.96 0.11
C THR A 280 0.25 12.25 1.19
N ILE A 281 1.15 12.94 1.88
CA ILE A 281 1.91 12.39 3.02
C ILE A 281 0.95 11.89 4.11
N SER A 282 -0.13 12.61 4.40
CA SER A 282 -1.07 12.21 5.45
C SER A 282 -1.80 10.90 5.13
N GLY A 283 -2.12 10.65 3.86
CA GLY A 283 -2.65 9.36 3.41
C GLY A 283 -1.67 8.21 3.65
N MET A 284 -0.38 8.43 3.32
CA MET A 284 0.66 7.42 3.57
C MET A 284 0.95 7.22 5.06
N VAL A 285 0.92 8.30 5.85
CA VAL A 285 1.06 8.20 7.31
C VAL A 285 -0.09 7.40 7.94
N ALA A 286 -1.31 7.52 7.42
CA ALA A 286 -2.44 6.74 7.92
C ALA A 286 -2.22 5.22 7.75
N MET A 287 -1.56 4.77 6.68
CA MET A 287 -1.20 3.36 6.47
C MET A 287 -0.26 2.83 7.56
N MET A 288 0.58 3.68 8.15
CA MET A 288 1.51 3.26 9.21
C MET A 288 0.81 2.83 10.51
N PHE A 289 -0.50 3.07 10.64
CA PHE A 289 -1.31 2.66 11.80
C PHE A 289 -2.05 1.33 11.60
N MET A 290 -1.79 0.63 10.50
CA MET A 290 -2.32 -0.72 10.28
C MET A 290 -1.70 -1.72 11.27
N GLN A 291 -2.49 -2.71 11.67
CA GLN A 291 -2.02 -3.88 12.41
C GLN A 291 -1.13 -4.73 11.51
N PHE A 292 -1.52 -4.89 10.25
CA PHE A 292 -0.70 -5.54 9.25
C PHE A 292 0.51 -4.68 8.89
N ARG A 293 1.70 -5.12 9.28
CA ARG A 293 2.94 -4.31 9.25
C ARG A 293 3.40 -3.90 7.85
N LEU A 294 2.91 -4.54 6.80
CA LEU A 294 3.18 -4.11 5.43
C LEU A 294 2.71 -2.67 5.18
N GLY A 295 1.60 -2.25 5.82
CA GLY A 295 1.13 -0.86 5.76
C GLY A 295 2.14 0.13 6.36
N TYR A 296 2.80 -0.23 7.47
CA TYR A 296 3.87 0.57 8.06
C TYR A 296 5.07 0.65 7.12
N ASP A 297 5.53 -0.48 6.59
CA ASP A 297 6.68 -0.57 5.69
C ASP A 297 6.47 0.28 4.43
N MET A 298 5.36 0.09 3.74
CA MET A 298 5.03 0.85 2.55
C MET A 298 4.80 2.34 2.89
N GLY A 299 4.11 2.64 3.99
CA GLY A 299 3.82 3.99 4.42
C GLY A 299 5.10 4.81 4.63
N ILE A 300 6.07 4.28 5.37
CA ILE A 300 7.31 5.01 5.68
C ILE A 300 8.19 5.22 4.44
N VAL A 301 8.28 4.22 3.55
CA VAL A 301 9.05 4.32 2.31
C VAL A 301 8.43 5.34 1.36
N LEU A 302 7.08 5.36 1.23
CA LEU A 302 6.39 6.32 0.38
C LEU A 302 6.42 7.75 0.95
N VAL A 303 6.28 7.93 2.27
CA VAL A 303 6.46 9.24 2.93
C VAL A 303 7.86 9.80 2.65
N LYS A 304 8.89 8.97 2.83
CA LYS A 304 10.27 9.35 2.48
C LYS A 304 10.41 9.69 0.99
N ALA A 305 9.81 8.89 0.11
CA ALA A 305 9.83 9.11 -1.33
C ALA A 305 9.25 10.47 -1.73
N ILE A 306 8.11 10.85 -1.13
CA ILE A 306 7.48 12.17 -1.37
C ILE A 306 8.35 13.28 -0.83
N ILE A 307 8.90 13.14 0.39
CA ILE A 307 9.80 14.14 0.98
C ILE A 307 11.04 14.35 0.11
N LEU A 308 11.67 13.28 -0.36
CA LEU A 308 12.84 13.37 -1.26
C LEU A 308 12.48 14.01 -2.61
N SER A 309 11.28 13.74 -3.11
CA SER A 309 10.76 14.38 -4.32
C SER A 309 10.56 15.88 -4.12
N LEU A 310 9.99 16.30 -2.98
CA LEU A 310 9.85 17.72 -2.63
C LEU A 310 11.20 18.41 -2.48
N ILE A 311 12.14 17.78 -1.81
CA ILE A 311 13.51 18.28 -1.68
C ILE A 311 14.14 18.45 -3.07
N SER A 312 13.95 17.48 -3.98
CA SER A 312 14.46 17.59 -5.35
C SER A 312 13.78 18.70 -6.14
N VAL A 313 12.47 18.87 -6.01
CA VAL A 313 11.72 19.95 -6.69
C VAL A 313 12.10 21.31 -6.15
N PHE A 314 12.23 21.51 -4.83
CA PHE A 314 12.53 22.83 -4.27
C PHE A 314 13.99 23.22 -4.38
N PHE A 315 14.92 22.27 -4.28
CA PHE A 315 16.35 22.59 -4.19
C PHE A 315 17.13 22.28 -5.46
N LEU A 316 16.84 21.15 -6.16
CA LEU A 316 17.56 20.78 -7.37
C LEU A 316 16.96 21.40 -8.63
N MET A 317 15.63 21.30 -8.80
CA MET A 317 14.94 21.73 -10.02
C MET A 317 15.19 23.19 -10.41
N PRO A 318 15.28 24.19 -9.49
CA PRO A 318 15.59 25.56 -9.84
C PRO A 318 16.94 25.73 -10.56
N GLY A 319 17.95 24.97 -10.15
CA GLY A 319 19.24 24.93 -10.83
C GLY A 319 19.15 24.33 -12.22
N VAL A 320 18.46 23.19 -12.33
CA VAL A 320 18.25 22.49 -13.62
C VAL A 320 17.44 23.38 -14.59
N LEU A 321 16.38 24.07 -14.12
CA LEU A 321 15.60 25.03 -14.95
C LEU A 321 16.52 26.12 -15.53
N LEU A 322 17.42 26.68 -14.73
CA LEU A 322 18.35 27.72 -15.20
C LEU A 322 19.36 27.20 -16.23
N ILE A 323 19.81 25.95 -16.11
CA ILE A 323 20.68 25.32 -17.09
C ILE A 323 19.97 25.20 -18.45
N PHE A 324 18.69 24.80 -18.43
CA PHE A 324 17.87 24.57 -19.62
C PHE A 324 17.09 25.79 -20.11
N ALA A 325 17.08 26.93 -19.39
CA ALA A 325 16.25 28.08 -19.68
C ALA A 325 16.35 28.57 -21.14
N LYS A 326 17.57 28.77 -21.65
CA LYS A 326 17.80 29.18 -23.06
C LYS A 326 17.31 28.15 -24.07
N GLY A 327 17.25 26.89 -23.69
CA GLY A 327 16.73 25.83 -24.51
C GLY A 327 15.20 25.78 -24.49
N ILE A 328 14.61 26.01 -23.34
CA ILE A 328 13.15 26.11 -23.14
C ILE A 328 12.61 27.21 -24.05
N ASP A 329 13.24 28.37 -24.10
CA ASP A 329 12.83 29.48 -24.99
C ASP A 329 12.86 29.08 -26.48
N LYS A 330 13.87 28.28 -26.88
CA LYS A 330 13.99 27.84 -28.28
C LYS A 330 13.01 26.75 -28.69
N THR A 331 12.51 25.97 -27.73
CA THR A 331 11.65 24.83 -27.97
C THR A 331 10.19 25.09 -27.59
N HIS A 332 9.82 26.36 -27.38
CA HIS A 332 8.47 26.76 -27.04
C HIS A 332 7.48 26.34 -28.14
N HIS A 333 6.36 25.73 -27.74
CA HIS A 333 5.29 25.33 -28.65
C HIS A 333 3.92 25.52 -27.99
N LYS A 334 2.87 25.43 -28.76
CA LYS A 334 1.51 25.52 -28.25
C LYS A 334 1.17 24.22 -27.49
N CYS A 335 0.63 24.35 -26.26
CA CYS A 335 0.09 23.22 -25.54
C CYS A 335 -1.04 22.55 -26.35
N TYR A 336 -0.98 21.23 -26.46
CA TYR A 336 -1.98 20.46 -27.24
C TYR A 336 -3.22 20.11 -26.41
N VAL A 337 -3.18 20.26 -25.08
CA VAL A 337 -4.33 19.98 -24.21
C VAL A 337 -5.39 21.05 -24.42
N PRO A 338 -6.62 20.69 -24.85
CA PRO A 338 -7.67 21.64 -25.19
C PRO A 338 -8.31 22.26 -23.95
N LYS A 339 -8.90 23.44 -24.11
CA LYS A 339 -9.77 24.02 -23.08
C LYS A 339 -11.10 23.25 -23.01
N ILE A 340 -11.55 22.92 -21.80
CA ILE A 340 -12.77 22.15 -21.53
C ILE A 340 -13.97 23.03 -21.15
N THR A 341 -14.15 24.13 -21.84
CA THR A 341 -15.23 25.12 -21.57
C THR A 341 -16.63 24.48 -21.57
N PHE A 342 -16.82 23.37 -22.32
CA PHE A 342 -18.07 22.65 -22.32
C PHE A 342 -18.39 22.00 -20.98
N VAL A 343 -17.39 21.52 -20.24
CA VAL A 343 -17.55 20.93 -18.89
C VAL A 343 -18.05 21.99 -17.91
N GLY A 344 -17.49 23.18 -17.95
CA GLY A 344 -17.95 24.29 -17.12
C GLY A 344 -19.40 24.71 -17.44
N LYS A 345 -19.79 24.74 -18.72
CA LYS A 345 -21.18 24.98 -19.13
C LYS A 345 -22.10 23.85 -18.66
N PHE A 346 -21.68 22.61 -18.80
CA PHE A 346 -22.41 21.44 -18.30
C PHE A 346 -22.59 21.50 -16.77
N ALA A 347 -21.53 21.84 -16.03
CA ALA A 347 -21.60 22.01 -14.59
C ALA A 347 -22.62 23.06 -14.17
N ASN A 348 -22.65 24.20 -14.84
CA ASN A 348 -23.63 25.27 -14.59
C ASN A 348 -25.08 24.87 -14.90
N LEU A 349 -25.30 24.01 -15.91
CA LEU A 349 -26.63 23.53 -16.29
C LEU A 349 -27.15 22.49 -15.28
N THR A 350 -26.26 21.59 -14.79
CA THR A 350 -26.65 20.40 -14.03
C THR A 350 -26.42 20.53 -12.52
N LYS A 351 -26.01 21.69 -12.03
CA LYS A 351 -25.65 21.94 -10.61
C LYS A 351 -26.71 21.59 -9.55
N TYR A 352 -27.98 21.53 -9.93
CA TYR A 352 -29.08 21.12 -9.03
C TYR A 352 -29.51 19.66 -9.21
N ILE A 353 -29.07 19.01 -10.28
CA ILE A 353 -29.46 17.63 -10.62
C ILE A 353 -28.37 16.65 -10.17
N ILE A 354 -27.10 16.93 -10.54
CA ILE A 354 -26.01 15.99 -10.30
C ILE A 354 -25.70 15.78 -8.81
N PRO A 355 -25.63 16.80 -7.91
CA PRO A 355 -25.29 16.55 -6.52
C PRO A 355 -26.26 15.62 -5.79
N PRO A 356 -27.60 15.81 -5.86
CA PRO A 356 -28.52 14.85 -5.21
C PRO A 356 -28.48 13.45 -5.85
N VAL A 357 -28.35 13.34 -7.19
CA VAL A 357 -28.19 12.04 -7.87
C VAL A 357 -26.89 11.36 -7.43
N PHE A 358 -25.82 12.11 -7.30
CA PHE A 358 -24.56 11.60 -6.84
C PHE A 358 -24.62 11.08 -5.41
N ILE A 359 -25.33 11.75 -4.49
CA ILE A 359 -25.53 11.26 -3.13
C ILE A 359 -26.26 9.90 -3.14
N VAL A 360 -27.30 9.74 -3.95
CA VAL A 360 -28.00 8.44 -4.09
C VAL A 360 -27.05 7.37 -4.65
N PHE A 361 -26.27 7.74 -5.65
CA PHE A 361 -25.27 6.84 -6.23
C PHE A 361 -24.15 6.48 -5.25
N LEU A 362 -23.74 7.42 -4.38
CA LEU A 362 -22.78 7.15 -3.31
C LEU A 362 -23.29 6.12 -2.30
N VAL A 363 -24.56 6.21 -1.91
CA VAL A 363 -25.17 5.23 -0.99
C VAL A 363 -25.17 3.84 -1.64
N PHE A 364 -25.49 3.75 -2.93
CA PHE A 364 -25.43 2.50 -3.67
C PHE A 364 -24.00 1.98 -3.78
N ALA A 365 -23.03 2.84 -4.16
CA ALA A 365 -21.63 2.45 -4.26
C ALA A 365 -21.03 2.01 -2.91
N PHE A 366 -21.41 2.68 -1.81
CA PHE A 366 -21.03 2.27 -0.46
C PHE A 366 -21.58 0.89 -0.11
N TRP A 367 -22.88 0.66 -0.43
CA TRP A 367 -23.50 -0.63 -0.16
C TRP A 367 -22.84 -1.76 -0.94
N GLU A 368 -22.62 -1.58 -2.24
CA GLU A 368 -21.93 -2.55 -3.10
C GLU A 368 -20.46 -2.77 -2.69
N SER A 369 -19.75 -1.70 -2.35
CA SER A 369 -18.35 -1.80 -1.89
C SER A 369 -18.19 -2.65 -0.63
N ASN A 370 -19.18 -2.62 0.27
CA ASN A 370 -19.20 -3.46 1.47
C ASN A 370 -19.59 -4.92 1.21
N HIS A 371 -20.08 -5.25 0.01
CA HIS A 371 -20.36 -6.62 -0.43
C HIS A 371 -19.25 -7.18 -1.31
N CYS A 372 -18.13 -6.48 -1.42
CA CYS A 372 -16.97 -6.97 -2.12
C CYS A 372 -16.41 -8.19 -1.39
N GLN A 373 -16.18 -9.26 -2.14
CA GLN A 373 -15.52 -10.46 -1.61
C GLN A 373 -14.01 -10.23 -1.64
N TYR A 374 -13.39 -10.38 -0.48
CA TYR A 374 -11.94 -10.28 -0.33
C TYR A 374 -11.32 -11.66 -0.35
N ILE A 375 -10.11 -11.74 -0.88
CA ILE A 375 -9.25 -12.93 -0.86
C ILE A 375 -8.04 -12.59 -0.01
N TYR A 376 -7.64 -13.54 0.81
CA TYR A 376 -6.47 -13.45 1.69
C TYR A 376 -5.34 -14.34 1.18
N ASP A 377 -5.66 -15.47 0.55
CA ASP A 377 -4.68 -16.35 -0.11
C ASP A 377 -4.14 -15.72 -1.41
N THR A 378 -2.82 -15.58 -1.49
CA THR A 378 -2.12 -15.05 -2.67
C THR A 378 -2.27 -15.97 -3.90
N ASN A 379 -2.42 -17.28 -3.68
CA ASN A 379 -2.58 -18.26 -4.74
C ASN A 379 -3.96 -18.18 -5.41
N SER A 380 -4.97 -17.68 -4.70
CA SER A 380 -6.31 -17.48 -5.23
C SER A 380 -6.48 -16.22 -6.07
N ILE A 381 -5.47 -15.34 -6.15
CA ILE A 381 -5.53 -14.09 -6.91
C ILE A 381 -5.47 -14.36 -8.42
N VAL A 382 -6.44 -13.83 -9.16
CA VAL A 382 -6.42 -13.87 -10.62
C VAL A 382 -5.53 -12.74 -11.15
N SER A 383 -4.34 -13.07 -11.62
CA SER A 383 -3.41 -12.15 -12.28
C SER A 383 -3.44 -12.31 -13.81
N ALA A 384 -3.15 -11.24 -14.55
CA ALA A 384 -3.08 -11.28 -16.01
C ALA A 384 -1.89 -12.13 -16.49
N LYS A 385 -0.79 -12.12 -15.76
CA LYS A 385 0.40 -12.94 -15.99
C LYS A 385 0.54 -13.94 -14.85
N LYS A 386 0.62 -15.22 -15.15
CA LYS A 386 0.87 -16.29 -14.18
C LYS A 386 2.34 -16.68 -14.20
N SER A 387 2.93 -16.92 -13.04
CA SER A 387 4.25 -17.54 -12.93
C SER A 387 4.22 -19.01 -13.36
N GLU A 388 5.35 -19.59 -13.71
CA GLU A 388 5.47 -21.01 -14.04
C GLU A 388 5.06 -21.88 -12.84
N SER A 389 5.49 -21.53 -11.63
CA SER A 389 5.10 -22.22 -10.39
C SER A 389 3.58 -22.21 -10.20
N LYS A 390 2.90 -21.08 -10.44
CA LYS A 390 1.45 -21.01 -10.34
C LYS A 390 0.72 -21.85 -11.39
N ILE A 391 1.24 -21.89 -12.63
CA ILE A 391 0.68 -22.75 -13.69
C ILE A 391 0.83 -24.22 -13.28
N ALA A 392 1.98 -24.60 -12.72
CA ALA A 392 2.25 -25.95 -12.25
C ALA A 392 1.32 -26.31 -11.08
N SER A 393 1.23 -25.47 -10.06
CA SER A 393 0.35 -25.70 -8.90
C SER A 393 -1.11 -25.88 -9.31
N GLU A 394 -1.65 -24.95 -10.14
CA GLU A 394 -3.03 -25.06 -10.65
C GLU A 394 -3.25 -26.34 -11.47
N LYS A 395 -2.25 -26.77 -12.23
CA LYS A 395 -2.36 -28.00 -13.04
C LYS A 395 -2.35 -29.24 -12.14
N ILE A 396 -1.49 -29.29 -11.12
CA ILE A 396 -1.42 -30.36 -10.13
C ILE A 396 -2.75 -30.43 -9.36
N GLU A 397 -3.23 -29.31 -8.82
CA GLU A 397 -4.50 -29.25 -8.07
C GLU A 397 -5.72 -29.68 -8.91
N ASN A 398 -5.75 -29.28 -10.18
CA ASN A 398 -6.84 -29.69 -11.08
C ASN A 398 -6.84 -31.18 -11.40
N THR A 399 -5.68 -31.84 -11.30
CA THR A 399 -5.50 -33.26 -11.66
C THR A 399 -5.63 -34.17 -10.43
N PHE A 400 -4.98 -33.81 -9.33
CA PHE A 400 -4.87 -34.65 -8.12
C PHE A 400 -5.75 -34.16 -6.96
N GLY A 401 -6.32 -32.96 -7.06
CA GLY A 401 -7.13 -32.35 -6.02
C GLY A 401 -6.36 -31.27 -5.24
N ALA A 402 -7.10 -30.50 -4.47
CA ALA A 402 -6.49 -29.52 -3.57
C ALA A 402 -5.80 -30.23 -2.40
N SER A 403 -4.61 -29.79 -2.06
CA SER A 403 -3.85 -30.22 -0.89
C SER A 403 -3.57 -28.98 -0.05
N ASN A 404 -4.09 -28.96 1.17
CA ASN A 404 -3.93 -27.86 2.11
C ASN A 404 -3.26 -28.39 3.37
N GLN A 405 -2.00 -28.07 3.56
CA GLN A 405 -1.23 -28.51 4.71
C GLN A 405 -1.49 -27.64 5.93
N LEU A 406 -1.81 -28.32 7.04
CA LEU A 406 -1.99 -27.72 8.36
C LEU A 406 -1.10 -28.41 9.37
N VAL A 407 -0.30 -27.66 10.08
CA VAL A 407 0.53 -28.16 11.17
C VAL A 407 -0.17 -27.92 12.50
N VAL A 408 -0.16 -28.92 13.37
CA VAL A 408 -0.64 -28.81 14.75
C VAL A 408 0.53 -29.10 15.68
N MET A 409 0.92 -28.14 16.48
CA MET A 409 1.96 -28.29 17.51
C MET A 409 1.32 -28.48 18.88
N VAL A 410 1.79 -29.47 19.62
CA VAL A 410 1.35 -29.83 20.97
C VAL A 410 2.57 -30.03 21.87
N PRO A 411 2.46 -29.88 23.20
CA PRO A 411 3.58 -30.15 24.10
C PRO A 411 4.09 -31.61 23.95
N LYS A 412 5.41 -31.75 23.88
CA LYS A 412 6.13 -32.99 23.74
C LYS A 412 5.96 -33.93 24.96
N GLY A 413 5.97 -35.23 24.70
CA GLY A 413 6.27 -36.30 25.72
C GLY A 413 5.08 -37.11 26.15
N ASP A 414 3.86 -36.91 25.62
CA ASP A 414 2.70 -37.78 25.85
C ASP A 414 2.25 -38.47 24.56
N TYR A 415 3.06 -39.48 24.13
CA TYR A 415 2.78 -40.27 22.92
C TYR A 415 1.41 -40.93 22.93
N ASP A 416 0.93 -41.36 24.14
CA ASP A 416 -0.40 -41.95 24.28
C ASP A 416 -1.54 -40.97 23.97
N SER A 417 -1.37 -39.70 24.32
CA SER A 417 -2.31 -38.64 23.98
C SER A 417 -2.17 -38.20 22.52
N GLU A 418 -0.94 -38.11 22.02
CA GLU A 418 -0.65 -37.79 20.61
C GLU A 418 -1.31 -38.83 19.68
N LYS A 419 -1.11 -40.14 19.92
CA LYS A 419 -1.73 -41.26 19.17
C LYS A 419 -3.25 -41.16 19.16
N LYS A 420 -3.88 -40.82 20.32
CA LYS A 420 -5.34 -40.66 20.43
C LYS A 420 -5.85 -39.44 19.68
N VAL A 421 -5.11 -38.36 19.66
CA VAL A 421 -5.46 -37.13 18.92
C VAL A 421 -5.36 -37.40 17.42
N LEU A 422 -4.23 -37.94 16.95
CA LEU A 422 -4.02 -38.30 15.55
C LEU A 422 -5.10 -39.23 15.03
N GLY A 423 -5.37 -40.34 15.75
CA GLY A 423 -6.40 -41.30 15.37
C GLY A 423 -7.85 -40.78 15.46
N LYS A 424 -8.11 -39.58 16.01
CA LYS A 424 -9.40 -38.88 15.92
C LYS A 424 -9.43 -37.94 14.76
N ILE A 425 -8.32 -37.26 14.49
CA ILE A 425 -8.19 -36.31 13.37
C ILE A 425 -8.27 -37.08 12.05
N GLU A 426 -7.60 -38.20 11.90
CA GLU A 426 -7.66 -39.07 10.72
C GLU A 426 -9.07 -39.58 10.36
N LYS A 427 -10.03 -39.54 11.29
CA LYS A 427 -11.41 -39.98 11.07
C LYS A 427 -12.32 -38.85 10.56
N LEU A 428 -11.81 -37.69 10.44
CA LEU A 428 -12.56 -36.55 9.90
C LEU A 428 -12.62 -36.68 8.38
N ASP A 429 -13.79 -36.51 7.80
CA ASP A 429 -14.04 -36.72 6.37
C ASP A 429 -13.23 -35.77 5.44
N TYR A 430 -12.73 -34.70 5.97
CA TYR A 430 -11.96 -33.69 5.25
C TYR A 430 -10.43 -33.75 5.48
N VAL A 431 -9.96 -34.76 6.21
CA VAL A 431 -8.53 -35.04 6.43
C VAL A 431 -8.09 -36.17 5.53
N ASN A 432 -7.20 -35.89 4.59
CA ASN A 432 -6.61 -36.89 3.71
C ASN A 432 -5.57 -37.73 4.45
N SER A 433 -4.69 -37.06 5.19
CA SER A 433 -3.66 -37.69 5.99
C SER A 433 -3.34 -36.89 7.26
N ALA A 434 -2.85 -37.55 8.29
CA ALA A 434 -2.35 -36.97 9.51
C ALA A 434 -1.09 -37.72 9.92
N LEU A 435 0.06 -37.03 9.92
CA LEU A 435 1.36 -37.59 10.26
C LEU A 435 1.89 -36.98 11.55
N GLY A 436 2.29 -37.75 12.48
CA GLY A 436 2.99 -37.39 13.70
C GLY A 436 3.84 -38.52 14.17
N LEU A 437 4.81 -38.30 15.03
CA LEU A 437 5.73 -39.36 15.48
C LEU A 437 4.98 -40.56 16.08
N ALA A 438 3.83 -40.34 16.70
CA ALA A 438 3.05 -41.35 17.39
C ALA A 438 2.25 -42.31 16.46
N ASN A 439 2.17 -42.07 15.17
CA ASN A 439 1.51 -42.95 14.19
C ASN A 439 2.42 -43.38 13.02
N VAL A 440 3.74 -43.15 13.13
CA VAL A 440 4.70 -43.71 12.19
C VAL A 440 4.82 -45.22 12.47
N ALA A 441 4.52 -46.05 11.47
CA ALA A 441 4.63 -47.50 11.60
C ALA A 441 6.08 -47.95 11.36
N ILE A 442 6.59 -48.87 12.19
CA ILE A 442 7.86 -49.58 11.96
C ILE A 442 7.60 -50.80 11.09
N ASN A 443 6.51 -51.53 11.40
CA ASN A 443 6.03 -52.69 10.67
C ASN A 443 4.52 -52.80 10.88
N ASP A 444 3.91 -53.89 10.39
CA ASP A 444 2.46 -54.12 10.48
C ASP A 444 1.92 -54.21 11.93
N ASP A 445 2.79 -54.49 12.93
CA ASP A 445 2.38 -54.74 14.31
C ASP A 445 2.70 -53.58 15.27
N TYR A 446 3.70 -52.73 14.96
CA TYR A 446 4.21 -51.72 15.90
C TYR A 446 4.37 -50.34 15.28
N MET A 447 3.99 -49.33 16.07
CA MET A 447 4.29 -47.90 15.80
C MET A 447 5.58 -47.49 16.53
N LEU A 448 6.25 -46.49 16.02
CA LEU A 448 7.53 -45.98 16.51
C LEU A 448 7.52 -45.61 17.99
N THR A 449 6.40 -45.13 18.50
CA THR A 449 6.23 -44.70 19.89
C THR A 449 5.55 -45.75 20.78
N ASP A 450 5.26 -46.93 20.27
CA ASP A 450 4.71 -48.03 21.11
C ASP A 450 5.73 -48.43 22.16
N LYS A 451 5.24 -48.68 23.37
CA LYS A 451 6.09 -49.09 24.51
C LYS A 451 6.26 -50.58 24.56
N LEU A 452 7.51 -51.04 24.47
CA LEU A 452 7.86 -52.43 24.53
C LEU A 452 8.61 -52.75 25.83
N ASN A 453 8.37 -53.97 26.35
CA ASN A 453 9.21 -54.54 27.41
C ASN A 453 10.47 -55.19 26.80
N PRO A 454 11.47 -55.60 27.61
CA PRO A 454 12.71 -56.16 27.09
C PRO A 454 12.55 -57.39 26.22
N ARG A 455 11.53 -58.20 26.45
CA ARG A 455 11.29 -59.43 25.62
C ARG A 455 10.71 -59.06 24.26
N GLN A 456 9.74 -58.16 24.23
CA GLN A 456 9.14 -57.70 22.99
C GLN A 456 10.16 -56.96 22.10
N PHE A 457 11.01 -56.16 22.73
CA PHE A 457 12.06 -55.43 22.01
C PHE A 457 13.13 -56.42 21.48
N ALA A 458 13.48 -57.44 22.24
CA ALA A 458 14.38 -58.51 21.78
C ALA A 458 13.82 -59.28 20.59
N GLU A 459 12.51 -59.57 20.58
CA GLU A 459 11.81 -60.18 19.43
C GLU A 459 11.80 -59.25 18.20
N LEU A 460 11.66 -57.96 18.36
CA LEU A 460 11.66 -56.98 17.29
C LEU A 460 13.06 -56.83 16.65
N THR A 461 14.13 -56.90 17.46
CA THR A 461 15.50 -56.58 17.00
C THR A 461 16.34 -57.80 16.76
N ASP A 462 15.82 -59.01 16.99
CA ASP A 462 16.54 -60.29 16.96
C ASP A 462 17.81 -60.33 17.87
N LEU A 463 17.79 -59.54 18.97
CA LEU A 463 18.85 -59.49 19.97
C LEU A 463 18.56 -60.49 21.11
N ASP A 464 19.61 -60.92 21.79
CA ASP A 464 19.48 -61.75 23.00
C ASP A 464 18.76 -61.01 24.11
N VAL A 465 17.74 -61.62 24.73
CA VAL A 465 16.92 -60.97 25.79
C VAL A 465 17.78 -60.47 26.94
N GLU A 466 18.87 -61.17 27.31
CA GLU A 466 19.77 -60.80 28.37
C GLU A 466 20.54 -59.50 28.04
N VAL A 467 20.89 -59.25 26.75
CA VAL A 467 21.55 -58.07 26.29
C VAL A 467 20.55 -56.89 26.37
N VAL A 468 19.31 -57.12 25.91
CA VAL A 468 18.23 -56.10 25.94
C VAL A 468 17.87 -55.72 27.40
N GLN A 469 17.84 -56.71 28.33
CA GLN A 469 17.63 -56.39 29.75
C GLN A 469 18.73 -55.49 30.34
N ILE A 470 19.99 -55.66 29.94
CA ILE A 470 21.11 -54.78 30.31
C ILE A 470 20.91 -53.40 29.72
N LEU A 471 20.50 -53.31 28.42
CA LEU A 471 20.23 -52.05 27.74
C LEU A 471 19.10 -51.29 28.43
N TYR A 472 17.97 -51.93 28.76
CA TYR A 472 16.86 -51.36 29.49
C TYR A 472 17.25 -50.90 30.91
N THR A 473 18.14 -51.63 31.55
CA THR A 473 18.66 -51.27 32.87
C THR A 473 19.55 -50.00 32.76
N ALA A 474 20.39 -49.94 31.74
CA ALA A 474 21.21 -48.78 31.47
C ALA A 474 20.36 -47.52 31.12
N TYR A 475 19.32 -47.72 30.29
CA TYR A 475 18.36 -46.65 29.97
C TYR A 475 17.63 -46.14 31.22
N ALA A 476 17.08 -47.01 32.05
CA ALA A 476 16.40 -46.65 33.30
C ALA A 476 17.33 -45.89 34.25
N TYR A 477 18.63 -46.24 34.26
CA TYR A 477 19.63 -45.54 35.05
C TYR A 477 19.94 -44.16 34.48
N ASN A 478 20.05 -44.02 33.16
CA ASN A 478 20.26 -42.75 32.44
C ASN A 478 19.10 -41.79 32.68
N GLU A 479 17.88 -42.29 32.60
CA GLU A 479 16.65 -41.49 32.84
C GLU A 479 16.30 -41.32 34.32
N GLU A 480 17.22 -41.65 35.23
CA GLU A 480 17.04 -41.57 36.71
C GLU A 480 15.81 -42.33 37.24
N GLN A 481 15.28 -43.29 36.42
CA GLN A 481 14.13 -44.11 36.78
C GLN A 481 14.57 -45.39 37.51
N TYR A 482 15.00 -45.26 38.75
CA TYR A 482 15.57 -46.38 39.52
C TYR A 482 14.54 -47.42 39.98
N GLY A 483 13.24 -47.13 39.98
CA GLY A 483 12.17 -48.04 40.40
C GLY A 483 12.22 -49.38 39.67
N PRO A 484 12.16 -49.44 38.32
CA PRO A 484 12.23 -50.67 37.53
C PRO A 484 13.48 -51.50 37.79
N VAL A 485 14.62 -50.88 38.03
CA VAL A 485 15.91 -51.56 38.33
C VAL A 485 15.80 -52.36 39.62
N PHE A 486 15.04 -51.88 40.61
CA PHE A 486 14.86 -52.57 41.91
C PHE A 486 13.66 -53.53 41.94
N THR A 487 12.62 -53.29 41.16
CA THR A 487 11.39 -54.09 41.15
C THR A 487 11.41 -55.23 40.13
N GLY A 488 12.28 -55.16 39.16
CA GLY A 488 12.42 -56.07 38.01
C GLY A 488 12.25 -55.33 36.68
N ILE A 489 13.22 -55.58 35.80
CA ILE A 489 13.28 -54.85 34.49
C ILE A 489 12.33 -55.48 33.45
N ASP A 490 11.86 -56.72 33.66
CA ASP A 490 11.06 -57.50 32.70
C ASP A 490 9.72 -56.84 32.34
N ASP A 491 9.13 -56.03 33.23
CA ASP A 491 7.86 -55.34 33.02
C ASP A 491 8.05 -53.84 32.73
N TYR A 492 9.30 -53.41 32.61
CA TYR A 492 9.58 -52.00 32.28
C TYR A 492 9.40 -51.76 30.78
N GLU A 493 8.49 -50.87 30.42
CA GLU A 493 8.16 -50.56 29.05
C GLU A 493 8.76 -49.20 28.64
N VAL A 494 9.46 -49.15 27.49
CA VAL A 494 10.10 -47.97 26.91
C VAL A 494 9.62 -47.80 25.46
N PRO A 495 9.36 -46.58 25.00
CA PRO A 495 9.05 -46.32 23.59
C PRO A 495 10.13 -46.88 22.67
N ILE A 496 9.75 -47.46 21.56
CA ILE A 496 10.70 -48.08 20.63
C ILE A 496 11.73 -47.07 20.14
N ILE A 497 11.29 -45.87 19.74
CA ILE A 497 12.21 -44.82 19.27
C ILE A 497 13.26 -44.43 20.30
N ASP A 498 12.86 -44.29 21.56
CA ASP A 498 13.78 -43.86 22.62
C ASP A 498 14.83 -44.95 22.88
N MET A 499 14.40 -46.22 22.78
CA MET A 499 15.31 -47.35 22.97
C MET A 499 16.27 -47.55 21.81
N PHE A 500 15.81 -47.32 20.55
CA PHE A 500 16.68 -47.34 19.36
C PHE A 500 17.73 -46.23 19.38
N LEU A 501 17.33 -45.02 19.69
CA LEU A 501 18.26 -43.88 19.79
C LEU A 501 19.29 -44.14 20.90
N PHE A 502 18.85 -44.64 22.06
CA PHE A 502 19.74 -44.99 23.15
C PHE A 502 20.69 -46.12 22.78
N LEU A 503 20.21 -47.17 22.07
CA LEU A 503 21.03 -48.26 21.59
C LEU A 503 22.15 -47.74 20.67
N TYR A 504 21.82 -46.86 19.75
CA TYR A 504 22.78 -46.23 18.82
C TYR A 504 23.83 -45.40 19.56
N ASP A 505 23.42 -44.63 20.56
CA ASP A 505 24.33 -43.85 21.38
C ASP A 505 25.31 -44.75 22.14
N GLN A 506 24.80 -45.88 22.70
CA GLN A 506 25.66 -46.86 23.39
C GLN A 506 26.61 -47.56 22.41
N TYR A 507 26.17 -47.76 21.16
CA TYR A 507 27.03 -48.29 20.10
C TYR A 507 28.15 -47.31 19.74
N GLN A 508 27.85 -46.03 19.54
CA GLN A 508 28.84 -44.99 19.23
C GLN A 508 29.86 -44.79 20.37
N GLU A 509 29.43 -44.91 21.62
CA GLU A 509 30.31 -44.85 22.80
C GLU A 509 31.16 -46.09 22.97
N GLY A 510 30.90 -47.15 22.18
CA GLY A 510 31.68 -48.39 22.17
C GLY A 510 31.32 -49.38 23.29
N TYR A 511 30.17 -49.19 23.93
CA TYR A 511 29.65 -50.15 24.92
C TYR A 511 28.98 -51.37 24.29
N VAL A 512 28.48 -51.22 23.07
CA VAL A 512 27.90 -52.25 22.23
C VAL A 512 28.77 -52.44 20.99
N THR A 513 29.01 -53.71 20.59
CA THR A 513 29.73 -54.03 19.34
C THR A 513 28.85 -54.86 18.46
N LEU A 514 28.67 -54.46 17.19
CA LEU A 514 27.87 -55.12 16.18
C LEU A 514 28.78 -55.72 15.10
N ASP A 515 28.29 -56.68 14.34
CA ASP A 515 28.94 -57.08 13.09
C ASP A 515 28.65 -56.08 11.96
N ALA A 516 29.40 -56.16 10.85
CA ALA A 516 29.36 -55.16 9.80
C ALA A 516 27.96 -55.05 9.12
N ASP A 517 27.24 -56.16 9.00
CA ASP A 517 25.90 -56.16 8.36
C ASP A 517 24.85 -55.50 9.29
N LEU A 518 24.97 -55.70 10.59
CA LEU A 518 24.12 -55.07 11.60
C LEU A 518 24.48 -53.58 11.82
N ASP A 519 25.76 -53.22 11.69
CA ASP A 519 26.23 -51.82 11.76
C ASP A 519 25.61 -50.95 10.67
N ASP A 520 25.69 -51.42 9.41
CA ASP A 520 25.08 -50.70 8.30
C ASP A 520 23.55 -50.57 8.47
N GLN A 521 22.86 -51.59 8.93
CA GLN A 521 21.42 -51.58 9.17
C GLN A 521 21.05 -50.64 10.33
N LEU A 522 21.76 -50.71 11.45
CA LEU A 522 21.52 -49.85 12.61
C LEU A 522 21.77 -48.39 12.26
N THR A 523 22.83 -48.07 11.50
CA THR A 523 23.13 -46.72 11.08
C THR A 523 22.05 -46.16 10.13
N SER A 524 21.63 -46.95 9.13
CA SER A 524 20.56 -46.56 8.21
C SER A 524 19.22 -46.35 8.94
N LEU A 525 18.90 -47.21 9.89
CA LEU A 525 17.69 -47.08 10.70
C LEU A 525 17.76 -45.83 11.60
N TYR A 526 18.92 -45.60 12.24
CA TYR A 526 19.14 -44.43 13.07
C TYR A 526 18.92 -43.14 12.25
N ASP A 527 19.54 -43.03 11.06
CA ASP A 527 19.38 -41.87 10.22
C ASP A 527 17.89 -41.60 9.90
N THR A 528 17.15 -42.67 9.54
CA THR A 528 15.70 -42.54 9.24
C THR A 528 14.90 -42.11 10.48
N LEU A 529 15.15 -42.69 11.64
CA LEU A 529 14.45 -42.40 12.88
C LEU A 529 14.79 -41.03 13.43
N HIS A 530 16.06 -40.66 13.34
CA HIS A 530 16.55 -39.35 13.77
C HIS A 530 15.98 -38.23 12.90
N ASP A 531 15.93 -38.41 11.59
CA ASP A 531 15.30 -37.48 10.67
C ASP A 531 13.80 -37.31 10.94
N ALA A 532 13.08 -38.43 11.15
CA ALA A 532 11.67 -38.39 11.54
C ALA A 532 11.48 -37.60 12.86
N GLN A 533 12.37 -37.82 13.82
CA GLN A 533 12.36 -37.09 15.08
C GLN A 533 12.61 -35.62 14.86
N LEU A 534 13.66 -35.22 14.13
CA LEU A 534 13.96 -33.81 13.84
C LEU A 534 12.82 -33.08 13.13
N GLN A 535 12.05 -33.81 12.31
CA GLN A 535 10.90 -33.21 11.61
C GLN A 535 9.65 -33.15 12.48
N LEU A 536 9.39 -34.16 13.31
CA LEU A 536 8.10 -34.32 13.99
C LEU A 536 8.14 -34.02 15.49
N GLN A 537 9.34 -33.92 16.10
CA GLN A 537 9.51 -33.64 17.52
C GLN A 537 10.65 -32.65 17.77
N GLY A 538 10.33 -31.52 18.32
CA GLY A 538 11.28 -30.49 18.76
C GLY A 538 11.71 -30.67 20.23
N ASP A 539 12.29 -29.63 20.81
CA ASP A 539 12.70 -29.63 22.22
C ASP A 539 11.50 -29.60 23.17
N ASP A 540 10.50 -28.74 22.88
CA ASP A 540 9.34 -28.50 23.73
C ASP A 540 8.01 -28.99 23.10
N TYR A 541 7.95 -29.18 21.78
CA TYR A 541 6.72 -29.48 21.04
C TYR A 541 6.88 -30.72 20.15
N SER A 542 5.76 -31.45 19.99
CA SER A 542 5.56 -32.42 18.91
C SER A 542 4.74 -31.80 17.80
N ARG A 543 5.08 -32.08 16.55
CA ARG A 543 4.44 -31.55 15.34
C ARG A 543 3.61 -32.62 14.64
N PHE A 544 2.34 -32.33 14.36
CA PHE A 544 1.50 -33.13 13.48
C PHE A 544 1.33 -32.41 12.16
N VAL A 545 1.59 -33.07 11.06
CA VAL A 545 1.40 -32.54 9.70
C VAL A 545 0.13 -33.15 9.14
N LEU A 546 -0.86 -32.31 8.87
CA LEU A 546 -2.15 -32.73 8.34
C LEU A 546 -2.28 -32.27 6.89
N ASP A 547 -2.84 -33.11 6.03
CA ASP A 547 -3.28 -32.74 4.70
C ASP A 547 -4.80 -32.70 4.65
N LEU A 548 -5.36 -31.55 4.29
CA LEU A 548 -6.80 -31.33 4.24
C LEU A 548 -7.28 -31.27 2.80
N SER A 549 -8.42 -31.87 2.52
CA SER A 549 -9.11 -31.80 1.22
C SER A 549 -9.88 -30.47 1.01
N LEU A 550 -9.83 -29.57 2.00
CA LEU A 550 -10.48 -28.27 1.98
C LEU A 550 -9.54 -27.21 1.36
N PRO A 551 -10.08 -26.18 0.71
CA PRO A 551 -9.26 -25.08 0.21
C PRO A 551 -8.56 -24.34 1.37
N ALA A 552 -7.47 -23.61 1.09
CA ALA A 552 -6.75 -22.88 2.13
C ALA A 552 -7.61 -21.80 2.79
N GLU A 553 -8.52 -21.14 2.05
CA GLU A 553 -9.38 -20.07 2.52
C GLU A 553 -10.86 -20.47 2.50
N GLY A 554 -11.59 -20.09 3.55
CA GLY A 554 -13.05 -20.24 3.61
C GLY A 554 -13.57 -20.65 4.98
N GLN A 555 -14.85 -20.37 5.25
CA GLN A 555 -15.49 -20.65 6.53
C GLN A 555 -15.46 -22.15 6.91
N GLU A 556 -15.57 -23.03 5.92
CA GLU A 556 -15.53 -24.46 6.10
C GLU A 556 -14.18 -24.91 6.65
N THR A 557 -13.10 -24.35 6.13
CA THR A 557 -11.74 -24.61 6.57
C THR A 557 -11.49 -24.04 7.97
N TYR A 558 -11.97 -22.86 8.27
CA TYR A 558 -11.84 -22.24 9.59
C TYR A 558 -12.61 -23.03 10.66
N ASP A 559 -13.81 -23.51 10.33
CA ASP A 559 -14.58 -24.38 11.21
C ASP A 559 -13.86 -25.73 11.45
N ALA A 560 -13.22 -26.28 10.42
CA ALA A 560 -12.40 -27.50 10.53
C ALA A 560 -11.17 -27.27 11.42
N MET A 561 -10.48 -26.13 11.29
CA MET A 561 -9.36 -25.77 12.17
C MET A 561 -9.80 -25.67 13.63
N ASP A 562 -10.95 -25.07 13.90
CA ASP A 562 -11.49 -24.99 15.25
C ASP A 562 -11.89 -26.35 15.80
N GLU A 563 -12.39 -27.28 14.97
CA GLU A 563 -12.69 -28.66 15.36
C GLU A 563 -11.41 -29.43 15.68
N ILE A 564 -10.37 -29.36 14.83
CA ILE A 564 -9.06 -29.99 15.05
C ILE A 564 -8.44 -29.46 16.35
N ARG A 565 -8.41 -28.14 16.53
CA ARG A 565 -7.98 -27.51 17.78
C ARG A 565 -8.75 -28.02 18.98
N GLY A 566 -10.07 -28.13 18.86
CA GLY A 566 -10.95 -28.64 19.92
C GLY A 566 -10.68 -30.10 20.26
N ILE A 567 -10.24 -30.93 19.32
CA ILE A 567 -9.82 -32.33 19.55
C ILE A 567 -8.51 -32.35 20.34
N ALA A 568 -7.49 -31.61 19.89
CA ALA A 568 -6.18 -31.56 20.54
C ALA A 568 -6.24 -30.92 21.94
N ALA A 569 -7.00 -29.85 22.10
CA ALA A 569 -7.17 -29.11 23.34
C ALA A 569 -7.76 -29.96 24.49
N LYS A 570 -8.53 -30.99 24.18
CA LYS A 570 -9.07 -31.94 25.20
C LYS A 570 -7.97 -32.72 25.91
N TYR A 571 -6.82 -32.89 25.29
CA TYR A 571 -5.70 -33.64 25.81
C TYR A 571 -4.58 -32.76 26.34
N PHE A 572 -4.27 -31.68 25.63
CA PHE A 572 -3.10 -30.82 25.90
C PHE A 572 -3.47 -29.48 26.52
N GLY A 573 -4.76 -29.10 26.56
CA GLY A 573 -5.23 -27.81 27.00
C GLY A 573 -5.24 -26.79 25.86
N LYS A 574 -6.17 -25.84 25.91
CA LYS A 574 -6.42 -24.91 24.80
C LYS A 574 -5.23 -23.99 24.49
N ASP A 575 -4.53 -23.56 25.52
CA ASP A 575 -3.45 -22.58 25.40
C ASP A 575 -2.11 -23.20 24.92
N ASN A 576 -2.07 -24.52 24.83
CA ASN A 576 -0.88 -25.27 24.46
C ASN A 576 -0.95 -25.88 23.05
N VAL A 577 -2.04 -25.65 22.35
CA VAL A 577 -2.22 -26.13 20.96
C VAL A 577 -2.06 -24.97 20.02
N ILE A 578 -1.09 -25.06 19.11
CA ILE A 578 -0.77 -24.03 18.12
C ILE A 578 -0.99 -24.62 16.73
N LEU A 579 -1.78 -23.93 15.90
CA LEU A 579 -2.00 -24.30 14.50
C LEU A 579 -1.19 -23.39 13.59
N VAL A 580 -0.57 -23.94 12.57
CA VAL A 580 0.25 -23.21 11.60
C VAL A 580 0.01 -23.76 10.20
N GLY A 581 -0.19 -22.87 9.25
CA GLY A 581 -0.37 -23.19 7.83
C GLY A 581 -0.89 -22.02 7.04
N ASN A 582 -1.12 -22.19 5.74
CA ASN A 582 -1.69 -21.15 4.91
C ASN A 582 -3.05 -20.69 5.42
N SER A 583 -3.90 -21.66 5.82
CA SER A 583 -5.24 -21.36 6.35
C SER A 583 -5.23 -20.54 7.63
N THR A 584 -4.24 -20.73 8.52
CA THR A 584 -4.10 -19.90 9.72
C THR A 584 -3.63 -18.49 9.37
N SER A 585 -2.72 -18.36 8.40
CA SER A 585 -2.28 -17.06 7.88
C SER A 585 -3.45 -16.27 7.30
N ASP A 586 -4.26 -16.90 6.46
CA ASP A 586 -5.41 -16.26 5.83
C ASP A 586 -6.48 -15.85 6.84
N HIS A 587 -6.72 -16.68 7.86
CA HIS A 587 -7.63 -16.36 8.96
C HIS A 587 -7.13 -15.19 9.81
N ASP A 588 -5.84 -15.12 10.13
CA ASP A 588 -5.22 -14.01 10.87
C ASP A 588 -5.27 -12.71 10.04
N LEU A 589 -5.07 -12.78 8.73
CA LEU A 589 -5.19 -11.66 7.80
C LEU A 589 -6.63 -11.16 7.73
N GLU A 590 -7.63 -12.05 7.63
CA GLU A 590 -9.06 -11.70 7.63
C GLU A 590 -9.45 -10.99 8.92
N SER A 591 -9.03 -11.52 10.05
CA SER A 591 -9.33 -10.94 11.37
C SER A 591 -8.74 -9.53 11.53
N SER A 592 -7.54 -9.30 11.04
CA SER A 592 -6.86 -8.01 11.08
C SER A 592 -7.47 -7.01 10.10
N PHE A 593 -7.93 -7.47 8.92
CA PHE A 593 -8.45 -6.63 7.85
C PHE A 593 -9.65 -5.78 8.29
N ALA A 594 -10.61 -6.35 9.02
CA ALA A 594 -11.81 -5.61 9.45
C ALA A 594 -11.45 -4.38 10.30
N SER A 595 -10.46 -4.52 11.18
CA SER A 595 -9.94 -3.42 12.01
C SER A 595 -9.19 -2.40 11.17
N ASP A 596 -8.27 -2.86 10.34
CA ASP A 596 -7.42 -2.02 9.50
C ASP A 596 -8.22 -1.20 8.49
N ASN A 597 -9.26 -1.77 7.91
CA ASN A 597 -10.16 -1.07 7.00
C ASN A 597 -10.82 0.15 7.66
N ILE A 598 -11.32 0.00 8.89
CA ILE A 598 -11.93 1.11 9.63
C ILE A 598 -10.87 2.16 9.99
N VAL A 599 -9.72 1.73 10.49
CA VAL A 599 -8.62 2.63 10.89
C VAL A 599 -8.16 3.45 9.69
N ILE A 600 -7.88 2.83 8.56
CA ILE A 600 -7.44 3.54 7.35
C ILE A 600 -8.50 4.51 6.86
N SER A 601 -9.74 4.05 6.69
CA SER A 601 -10.81 4.87 6.13
C SER A 601 -11.10 6.11 6.98
N VAL A 602 -11.12 5.96 8.30
CA VAL A 602 -11.38 7.07 9.23
C VAL A 602 -10.16 7.99 9.34
N LEU A 603 -8.97 7.42 9.50
CA LEU A 603 -7.76 8.20 9.78
C LEU A 603 -7.31 9.00 8.55
N THR A 604 -7.34 8.41 7.35
CA THR A 604 -7.03 9.12 6.11
C THR A 604 -8.01 10.28 5.87
N ALA A 605 -9.31 10.03 6.01
CA ALA A 605 -10.31 11.08 5.84
C ALA A 605 -10.14 12.20 6.87
N LEU A 606 -9.86 11.84 8.14
CA LEU A 606 -9.65 12.81 9.22
C LEU A 606 -8.40 13.66 8.98
N PHE A 607 -7.27 13.06 8.65
CA PHE A 607 -6.03 13.79 8.41
C PHE A 607 -6.17 14.73 7.23
N VAL A 608 -6.73 14.26 6.12
CA VAL A 608 -7.00 15.08 4.95
C VAL A 608 -7.96 16.24 5.28
N MET A 609 -9.05 15.98 6.02
CA MET A 609 -9.98 17.03 6.44
C MET A 609 -9.28 18.11 7.29
N ILE A 610 -8.42 17.72 8.23
CA ILE A 610 -7.67 18.65 9.08
C ILE A 610 -6.76 19.52 8.21
N ILE A 611 -6.01 18.93 7.30
CA ILE A 611 -5.09 19.69 6.42
C ILE A 611 -5.86 20.66 5.54
N LEU A 612 -6.94 20.20 4.91
CA LEU A 612 -7.77 21.04 4.05
C LEU A 612 -8.47 22.16 4.82
N PHE A 613 -8.87 21.92 6.07
CA PHE A 613 -9.42 22.93 6.95
C PHE A 613 -8.45 24.10 7.16
N PHE A 614 -7.19 23.80 7.44
CA PHE A 614 -6.15 24.83 7.58
C PHE A 614 -5.78 25.49 6.25
N THR A 615 -5.81 24.73 5.15
CA THR A 615 -5.46 25.24 3.82
C THR A 615 -6.51 26.23 3.30
N PHE A 616 -7.79 25.87 3.37
CA PHE A 616 -8.88 26.66 2.83
C PHE A 616 -9.56 27.59 3.86
N GLN A 617 -9.24 27.46 5.12
CA GLN A 617 -9.85 28.22 6.23
C GLN A 617 -11.39 28.20 6.18
N SER A 618 -11.94 27.06 5.78
CA SER A 618 -13.37 26.78 5.69
C SER A 618 -13.63 25.37 6.19
N ALA A 619 -14.68 25.14 6.99
CA ALA A 619 -15.03 23.82 7.44
C ALA A 619 -15.89 23.03 6.41
N GLY A 620 -16.65 23.72 5.58
CA GLY A 620 -17.55 23.07 4.62
C GLY A 620 -16.86 22.56 3.38
N LEU A 621 -15.85 23.28 2.87
CA LEU A 621 -15.14 22.87 1.66
C LEU A 621 -14.40 21.51 1.83
N PRO A 622 -13.62 21.25 2.88
CA PRO A 622 -13.00 19.95 3.12
C PRO A 622 -13.97 18.79 3.08
N VAL A 623 -15.13 18.92 3.72
CA VAL A 623 -16.15 17.86 3.73
C VAL A 623 -16.64 17.54 2.31
N LEU A 624 -16.89 18.54 1.48
CA LEU A 624 -17.31 18.34 0.09
C LEU A 624 -16.24 17.65 -0.76
N LEU A 625 -14.95 18.02 -0.55
CA LEU A 625 -13.83 17.43 -1.27
C LEU A 625 -13.60 15.98 -0.84
N VAL A 626 -13.51 15.72 0.46
CA VAL A 626 -13.32 14.37 1.00
C VAL A 626 -14.48 13.46 0.60
N LEU A 627 -15.74 13.94 0.65
CA LEU A 627 -16.89 13.15 0.20
C LEU A 627 -16.79 12.75 -1.28
N THR A 628 -16.29 13.63 -2.13
CA THR A 628 -16.10 13.35 -3.56
C THR A 628 -15.06 12.25 -3.78
N ILE A 629 -13.93 12.34 -3.07
CA ILE A 629 -12.84 11.35 -3.20
C ILE A 629 -13.21 10.03 -2.51
N GLN A 630 -13.82 10.08 -1.32
CA GLN A 630 -14.32 8.87 -0.67
C GLN A 630 -15.33 8.14 -1.55
N GLY A 631 -16.18 8.92 -2.24
CA GLY A 631 -17.10 8.37 -3.24
C GLY A 631 -16.38 7.68 -4.40
N SER A 632 -15.24 8.22 -4.84
CA SER A 632 -14.44 7.57 -5.89
C SER A 632 -13.85 6.24 -5.43
N ILE A 633 -13.46 6.13 -4.15
CA ILE A 633 -12.98 4.90 -3.54
C ILE A 633 -14.10 3.85 -3.50
N TRP A 634 -15.27 4.21 -3.00
CA TRP A 634 -16.41 3.28 -2.98
C TRP A 634 -16.82 2.81 -4.37
N ILE A 635 -16.83 3.69 -5.36
CA ILE A 635 -17.12 3.31 -6.76
C ILE A 635 -16.02 2.39 -7.30
N ASN A 636 -14.75 2.65 -6.98
CA ASN A 636 -13.64 1.81 -7.40
C ASN A 636 -13.84 0.35 -6.97
N PHE A 637 -14.25 0.14 -5.73
CA PHE A 637 -14.43 -1.20 -5.17
C PHE A 637 -15.84 -1.79 -5.38
N ALA A 638 -16.83 -0.96 -5.70
CA ALA A 638 -18.14 -1.45 -6.14
C ALA A 638 -18.06 -2.12 -7.54
N VAL A 639 -17.16 -1.68 -8.42
CA VAL A 639 -17.04 -2.24 -9.78
C VAL A 639 -16.73 -3.75 -9.79
N PRO A 640 -15.72 -4.27 -9.09
CA PRO A 640 -15.48 -5.71 -9.02
C PRO A 640 -16.60 -6.44 -8.26
N ALA A 641 -17.14 -5.88 -7.17
CA ALA A 641 -18.26 -6.46 -6.44
C ALA A 641 -19.47 -6.73 -7.37
N MET A 642 -19.86 -5.74 -8.18
CA MET A 642 -20.94 -5.88 -9.19
C MET A 642 -20.62 -6.92 -10.28
N ARG A 643 -19.36 -7.24 -10.51
CA ARG A 643 -18.92 -8.25 -11.48
C ARG A 643 -18.75 -9.63 -10.86
N GLY A 644 -18.95 -9.78 -9.56
CA GLY A 644 -18.66 -11.01 -8.82
C GLY A 644 -17.17 -11.37 -8.83
N GLN A 645 -16.29 -10.37 -8.93
CA GLN A 645 -14.84 -10.54 -8.88
C GLN A 645 -14.38 -10.30 -7.45
N THR A 646 -13.46 -11.13 -7.03
CA THR A 646 -12.78 -11.00 -5.75
C THR A 646 -11.64 -9.98 -5.83
N ILE A 647 -11.26 -9.40 -4.69
CA ILE A 647 -10.16 -8.44 -4.56
C ILE A 647 -9.22 -8.91 -3.46
N PHE A 648 -7.94 -8.83 -3.71
CA PHE A 648 -6.94 -9.05 -2.67
C PHE A 648 -7.03 -7.95 -1.60
N PHE A 649 -7.16 -8.32 -0.33
CA PHE A 649 -7.44 -7.40 0.77
C PHE A 649 -6.41 -6.27 0.91
N ILE A 650 -5.12 -6.57 0.67
CA ILE A 650 -4.04 -5.57 0.71
C ILE A 650 -4.24 -4.49 -0.34
N ALA A 651 -4.67 -4.87 -1.55
CA ALA A 651 -4.93 -3.91 -2.61
C ALA A 651 -6.04 -2.92 -2.22
N TYR A 652 -7.07 -3.38 -1.50
CA TYR A 652 -8.10 -2.50 -0.97
C TYR A 652 -7.53 -1.49 0.03
N LEU A 653 -6.79 -1.95 1.04
CA LEU A 653 -6.26 -1.11 2.12
C LEU A 653 -5.28 -0.06 1.57
N ILE A 654 -4.28 -0.51 0.81
CA ILE A 654 -3.23 0.35 0.26
C ILE A 654 -3.80 1.36 -0.72
N VAL A 655 -4.63 0.89 -1.68
CA VAL A 655 -5.17 1.79 -2.71
C VAL A 655 -6.17 2.77 -2.14
N SER A 656 -6.96 2.42 -1.12
CA SER A 656 -7.86 3.35 -0.44
C SER A 656 -7.09 4.52 0.18
N ALA A 657 -5.98 4.25 0.87
CA ALA A 657 -5.13 5.29 1.46
C ALA A 657 -4.42 6.15 0.40
N ILE A 658 -3.82 5.51 -0.63
CA ILE A 658 -3.15 6.21 -1.73
C ILE A 658 -4.15 7.06 -2.51
N GLN A 659 -5.30 6.51 -2.86
CA GLN A 659 -6.33 7.21 -3.64
C GLN A 659 -6.86 8.42 -2.86
N MET A 660 -7.13 8.30 -1.56
CA MET A 660 -7.53 9.44 -0.74
C MET A 660 -6.44 10.51 -0.70
N GLY A 661 -5.18 10.14 -0.43
CA GLY A 661 -4.08 11.10 -0.29
C GLY A 661 -3.64 11.73 -1.60
N ALA A 662 -3.56 10.97 -2.70
CA ALA A 662 -2.99 11.42 -3.96
C ALA A 662 -4.04 12.07 -4.89
N THR A 663 -5.28 11.55 -4.94
CA THR A 663 -6.26 12.09 -5.89
C THR A 663 -7.05 13.29 -5.36
N ILE A 664 -6.97 13.55 -4.04
CA ILE A 664 -7.52 14.79 -3.46
C ILE A 664 -6.84 16.03 -4.02
N ASP A 665 -5.60 15.93 -4.46
CA ASP A 665 -4.83 17.03 -5.04
C ASP A 665 -5.52 17.60 -6.29
N TYR A 666 -6.13 16.76 -7.10
CA TYR A 666 -6.94 17.20 -8.26
C TYR A 666 -8.13 18.06 -7.82
N ALA A 667 -8.78 17.67 -6.74
CA ALA A 667 -9.89 18.43 -6.17
C ALA A 667 -9.40 19.76 -5.55
N ILE A 668 -8.22 19.77 -4.91
CA ILE A 668 -7.58 20.97 -4.35
C ILE A 668 -7.29 21.97 -5.45
N VAL A 669 -6.69 21.55 -6.56
CA VAL A 669 -6.32 22.45 -7.68
C VAL A 669 -7.56 23.16 -8.26
N ILE A 670 -8.64 22.42 -8.53
CA ILE A 670 -9.89 23.06 -9.02
C ILE A 670 -10.46 24.01 -7.96
N SER A 671 -10.53 23.56 -6.71
CA SER A 671 -11.16 24.33 -5.63
C SER A 671 -10.39 25.60 -5.28
N SER A 672 -9.05 25.53 -5.26
CA SER A 672 -8.20 26.71 -5.04
C SER A 672 -8.39 27.74 -6.15
N ARG A 673 -8.33 27.32 -7.41
CA ARG A 673 -8.58 28.20 -8.55
C ARG A 673 -9.99 28.81 -8.53
N TYR A 674 -11.00 27.97 -8.16
CA TYR A 674 -12.38 28.45 -8.02
C TYR A 674 -12.52 29.52 -6.92
N MET A 675 -11.90 29.28 -5.75
CA MET A 675 -11.94 30.23 -4.63
C MET A 675 -11.27 31.57 -4.98
N ASP A 676 -10.17 31.54 -5.72
CA ASP A 676 -9.48 32.76 -6.18
C ASP A 676 -10.30 33.52 -7.25
N LEU A 677 -10.82 32.79 -8.25
CA LEU A 677 -11.51 33.40 -9.37
C LEU A 677 -12.89 33.94 -8.98
N LYS A 678 -13.61 33.29 -8.05
CA LYS A 678 -14.93 33.80 -7.60
C LYS A 678 -14.87 35.16 -6.90
N GLN A 679 -13.70 35.59 -6.44
CA GLN A 679 -13.49 36.91 -5.87
C GLN A 679 -13.38 37.99 -6.96
N ARG A 680 -13.03 37.61 -8.20
CA ARG A 680 -12.73 38.53 -9.30
C ARG A 680 -13.75 38.50 -10.41
N MET A 681 -14.54 37.41 -10.54
CA MET A 681 -15.53 37.25 -11.61
C MET A 681 -16.80 36.53 -11.13
N PRO A 682 -17.90 36.53 -11.89
CA PRO A 682 -19.11 35.82 -11.54
C PRO A 682 -18.88 34.31 -11.34
N ILE A 683 -19.54 33.72 -10.35
CA ILE A 683 -19.41 32.31 -9.96
C ILE A 683 -19.49 31.31 -11.14
N LYS A 684 -20.39 31.59 -12.11
CA LYS A 684 -20.58 30.77 -13.32
C LYS A 684 -19.37 30.78 -14.25
N ASP A 685 -18.72 31.92 -14.36
CA ASP A 685 -17.53 32.07 -15.19
C ASP A 685 -16.30 31.60 -14.44
N ALA A 686 -16.25 31.84 -13.11
CA ALA A 686 -15.19 31.37 -12.22
C ALA A 686 -15.01 29.86 -12.26
N ILE A 687 -16.11 29.09 -12.21
CA ILE A 687 -15.99 27.59 -12.28
C ILE A 687 -15.54 27.16 -13.67
N THR A 688 -15.96 27.82 -14.73
CA THR A 688 -15.56 27.45 -16.09
C THR A 688 -14.08 27.75 -16.33
N GLU A 689 -13.61 28.88 -15.83
CA GLU A 689 -12.22 29.29 -15.99
C GLU A 689 -11.30 28.47 -15.06
N SER A 690 -11.73 28.15 -13.83
CA SER A 690 -10.97 27.26 -12.93
C SER A 690 -10.76 25.87 -13.54
N LEU A 691 -11.78 25.31 -14.19
CA LEU A 691 -11.67 24.05 -14.92
C LEU A 691 -10.67 24.16 -16.09
N ASN A 692 -10.74 25.23 -16.89
CA ASN A 692 -9.82 25.44 -18.00
C ASN A 692 -8.35 25.55 -17.55
N GLN A 693 -8.12 26.17 -16.39
CA GLN A 693 -6.76 26.34 -15.84
C GLN A 693 -6.24 25.08 -15.12
N ALA A 694 -7.12 24.32 -14.48
CA ALA A 694 -6.75 23.12 -13.75
C ALA A 694 -6.62 21.87 -14.65
N PHE A 695 -7.36 21.81 -15.76
CA PHE A 695 -7.47 20.62 -16.60
C PHE A 695 -6.13 20.10 -17.13
N PRO A 696 -5.20 20.93 -17.66
CA PRO A 696 -3.94 20.41 -18.19
C PRO A 696 -3.14 19.65 -17.12
N THR A 697 -3.04 20.17 -15.92
CA THR A 697 -2.32 19.53 -14.81
C THR A 697 -3.01 18.23 -14.41
N ILE A 698 -4.32 18.25 -14.15
CA ILE A 698 -5.11 17.06 -13.77
C ILE A 698 -5.04 15.96 -14.85
N PHE A 699 -5.16 16.37 -16.12
CA PHE A 699 -5.07 15.44 -17.25
C PHE A 699 -3.69 14.77 -17.32
N THR A 700 -2.64 15.55 -17.14
CA THR A 700 -1.26 15.05 -17.23
C THR A 700 -0.97 14.06 -16.14
N SER A 701 -1.10 14.47 -14.88
CA SER A 701 -0.75 13.61 -13.74
C SER A 701 -1.71 12.46 -13.58
N GLY A 702 -3.00 12.72 -13.73
CA GLY A 702 -4.00 11.67 -13.62
C GLY A 702 -3.88 10.60 -14.71
N THR A 703 -3.53 10.96 -15.95
CA THR A 703 -3.27 9.99 -17.02
C THR A 703 -2.01 9.18 -16.71
N ILE A 704 -0.94 9.81 -16.22
CA ILE A 704 0.30 9.12 -15.86
C ILE A 704 0.04 8.11 -14.75
N LEU A 705 -0.64 8.50 -13.67
CA LEU A 705 -0.93 7.60 -12.54
C LEU A 705 -1.88 6.47 -12.96
N THR A 706 -2.89 6.76 -13.78
CA THR A 706 -3.81 5.76 -14.32
C THR A 706 -3.07 4.73 -15.18
N CYS A 707 -2.25 5.19 -16.12
CA CYS A 707 -1.48 4.30 -16.99
C CYS A 707 -0.43 3.51 -16.22
N ALA A 708 0.26 4.13 -15.25
CA ALA A 708 1.22 3.44 -14.40
C ALA A 708 0.55 2.31 -13.60
N GLY A 709 -0.63 2.57 -13.02
CA GLY A 709 -1.40 1.54 -12.31
C GLY A 709 -1.78 0.37 -13.22
N PHE A 710 -2.33 0.62 -14.41
CA PHE A 710 -2.67 -0.46 -15.33
C PHE A 710 -1.44 -1.20 -15.86
N LEU A 711 -0.31 -0.52 -16.11
CA LEU A 711 0.94 -1.18 -16.50
C LEU A 711 1.42 -2.17 -15.43
N ILE A 712 1.39 -1.76 -14.16
CA ILE A 712 1.72 -2.65 -13.04
C ILE A 712 0.78 -3.86 -13.07
N GLY A 713 -0.52 -3.62 -13.21
CA GLY A 713 -1.54 -4.67 -13.18
C GLY A 713 -1.46 -5.71 -14.31
N GLU A 714 -0.96 -5.32 -15.48
CA GLU A 714 -0.88 -6.20 -16.67
C GLU A 714 0.48 -6.91 -16.80
N ILE A 715 1.55 -6.35 -16.22
CA ILE A 715 2.91 -6.84 -16.46
C ILE A 715 3.46 -7.59 -15.25
N ALA A 716 3.11 -7.16 -14.02
CA ALA A 716 3.64 -7.78 -12.82
C ALA A 716 3.22 -9.25 -12.71
N SER A 717 4.20 -10.14 -12.51
CA SER A 717 3.98 -11.57 -12.26
C SER A 717 3.55 -11.83 -10.82
N ASP A 718 3.94 -10.97 -9.86
CA ASP A 718 3.46 -11.03 -8.48
C ASP A 718 1.98 -10.63 -8.42
N PRO A 719 1.08 -11.53 -7.95
CA PRO A 719 -0.35 -11.27 -7.94
C PRO A 719 -0.76 -10.10 -7.03
N THR A 720 -0.05 -9.89 -5.92
CA THR A 720 -0.28 -8.80 -4.97
C THR A 720 -0.01 -7.45 -5.63
N VAL A 721 1.16 -7.33 -6.26
CA VAL A 721 1.59 -6.13 -6.98
C VAL A 721 0.64 -5.82 -8.14
N ALA A 722 0.24 -6.84 -8.91
CA ALA A 722 -0.71 -6.72 -10.00
C ALA A 722 -2.09 -6.23 -9.53
N SER A 723 -2.62 -6.80 -8.44
CA SER A 723 -3.91 -6.42 -7.86
C SER A 723 -3.93 -4.96 -7.39
N ILE A 724 -2.86 -4.51 -6.72
CA ILE A 724 -2.67 -3.10 -6.31
C ILE A 724 -2.64 -2.20 -7.56
N GLY A 725 -1.92 -2.59 -8.60
CA GLY A 725 -1.81 -1.84 -9.85
C GLY A 725 -3.16 -1.61 -10.52
N VAL A 726 -3.94 -2.68 -10.75
CA VAL A 726 -5.28 -2.60 -11.36
C VAL A 726 -6.21 -1.71 -10.55
N ALA A 727 -6.26 -1.90 -9.23
CA ALA A 727 -7.12 -1.14 -8.34
C ALA A 727 -6.75 0.35 -8.33
N LEU A 728 -5.45 0.68 -8.33
CA LEU A 728 -4.94 2.05 -8.39
C LEU A 728 -5.26 2.73 -9.71
N GLY A 729 -5.00 2.06 -10.84
CA GLY A 729 -5.27 2.60 -12.17
C GLY A 729 -6.75 2.93 -12.36
N ARG A 730 -7.63 1.99 -11.99
CA ARG A 730 -9.09 2.15 -12.04
C ARG A 730 -9.55 3.25 -11.08
N GLY A 731 -9.06 3.26 -9.84
CA GLY A 731 -9.43 4.23 -8.83
C GLY A 731 -9.06 5.67 -9.22
N THR A 732 -7.86 5.86 -9.76
CA THR A 732 -7.40 7.16 -10.26
C THR A 732 -8.26 7.65 -11.42
N LEU A 733 -8.58 6.79 -12.39
CA LEU A 733 -9.44 7.14 -13.51
C LEU A 733 -10.84 7.60 -13.04
N ILE A 734 -11.43 6.86 -12.10
CA ILE A 734 -12.73 7.22 -11.48
C ILE A 734 -12.62 8.57 -10.77
N SER A 735 -11.55 8.80 -10.00
CA SER A 735 -11.32 10.06 -9.29
C SER A 735 -11.25 11.25 -10.26
N ILE A 736 -10.52 11.11 -11.37
CA ILE A 736 -10.42 12.17 -12.40
C ILE A 736 -11.80 12.48 -12.97
N ILE A 737 -12.58 11.45 -13.32
CA ILE A 737 -13.94 11.63 -13.85
C ILE A 737 -14.81 12.37 -12.84
N LEU A 738 -14.81 11.99 -11.57
CA LEU A 738 -15.61 12.65 -10.54
C LEU A 738 -15.16 14.08 -10.29
N VAL A 739 -13.86 14.31 -10.24
CA VAL A 739 -13.30 15.66 -10.02
C VAL A 739 -13.60 16.60 -11.19
N LEU A 740 -13.60 16.11 -12.42
CA LEU A 740 -13.91 16.95 -13.59
C LEU A 740 -15.41 17.13 -13.82
N PHE A 741 -16.24 16.10 -13.61
CA PHE A 741 -17.65 16.12 -14.03
C PHE A 741 -18.67 16.17 -12.89
N VAL A 742 -18.26 15.98 -11.63
CA VAL A 742 -19.17 15.98 -10.46
C VAL A 742 -18.77 17.04 -9.44
N LEU A 743 -17.48 17.18 -9.13
CA LEU A 743 -17.03 18.18 -8.15
C LEU A 743 -17.42 19.62 -8.51
N PRO A 744 -17.35 20.09 -9.78
CA PRO A 744 -17.76 21.46 -10.12
C PRO A 744 -19.22 21.77 -9.76
N GLN A 745 -20.11 20.79 -9.92
CA GLN A 745 -21.52 20.93 -9.54
C GLN A 745 -21.69 20.96 -8.01
N ILE A 746 -20.89 20.13 -7.30
CA ILE A 746 -20.89 20.11 -5.83
C ILE A 746 -20.40 21.44 -5.29
N LEU A 747 -19.35 22.04 -5.87
CA LEU A 747 -18.84 23.35 -5.49
C LEU A 747 -19.87 24.45 -5.73
N LEU A 748 -20.54 24.44 -6.90
CA LEU A 748 -21.59 25.42 -7.23
C LEU A 748 -22.83 25.28 -6.33
N PHE A 749 -23.22 24.05 -6.00
CA PHE A 749 -24.36 23.76 -5.12
C PHE A 749 -24.02 24.07 -3.66
N GLY A 750 -22.82 23.71 -3.23
CA GLY A 750 -22.32 23.88 -1.88
C GLY A 750 -21.72 25.25 -1.57
N ASP A 751 -21.70 26.18 -2.53
CA ASP A 751 -21.03 27.50 -2.36
C ASP A 751 -21.58 28.26 -1.15
N PHE A 752 -22.88 28.16 -0.90
CA PHE A 752 -23.51 28.71 0.31
C PHE A 752 -22.96 28.13 1.60
N ILE A 753 -22.67 26.80 1.61
CA ILE A 753 -22.12 26.10 2.78
C ILE A 753 -20.68 26.57 2.99
N ILE A 754 -19.90 26.66 1.90
CA ILE A 754 -18.51 27.13 1.90
C ILE A 754 -18.41 28.53 2.50
N GLU A 755 -19.27 29.47 2.04
CA GLU A 755 -19.28 30.85 2.55
C GLU A 755 -19.72 30.94 4.02
N LYS A 756 -20.73 30.17 4.41
CA LYS A 756 -21.25 30.19 5.77
C LYS A 756 -20.30 29.57 6.80
N THR A 757 -19.48 28.65 6.39
CA THR A 757 -18.52 27.93 7.25
C THR A 757 -17.09 28.47 7.15
N ALA A 758 -16.88 29.50 6.34
CA ALA A 758 -15.59 30.20 6.30
C ALA A 758 -15.30 30.81 7.66
N LEU A 759 -14.10 30.56 8.18
CA LEU A 759 -13.63 31.20 9.40
C LEU A 759 -13.57 32.73 9.13
N ALA A 760 -14.29 33.49 9.96
CA ALA A 760 -14.40 34.94 9.82
C ALA A 760 -13.08 35.65 10.15
N MET A 761 -12.08 35.48 9.31
CA MET A 761 -10.97 36.40 9.18
C MET A 761 -11.17 37.18 7.89
N ASN A 762 -11.89 38.32 7.98
CA ASN A 762 -12.02 39.35 6.97
C ASN A 762 -12.05 38.84 5.50
N ILE A 763 -13.07 38.12 5.14
CA ILE A 763 -13.41 37.97 3.73
C ILE A 763 -14.07 39.29 3.34
N SER A 764 -13.30 40.13 2.66
CA SER A 764 -13.89 41.27 1.91
C SER A 764 -14.97 40.70 1.02
N ARG A 765 -16.23 41.04 1.30
CA ARG A 765 -17.35 40.60 0.47
C ARG A 765 -17.02 40.91 -0.99
N PRO A 766 -17.22 39.99 -1.93
CA PRO A 766 -16.96 40.24 -3.33
C PRO A 766 -17.74 41.50 -3.71
N GLN A 767 -17.02 42.53 -4.17
CA GLN A 767 -17.66 43.67 -4.77
C GLN A 767 -18.37 43.16 -6.01
N LYS A 768 -19.69 43.10 -5.99
CA LYS A 768 -20.46 42.89 -7.20
C LYS A 768 -20.14 44.06 -8.11
N GLU A 769 -19.29 43.86 -9.10
CA GLU A 769 -19.22 44.77 -10.23
C GLU A 769 -20.56 44.75 -10.92
N VAL A 770 -21.35 45.77 -10.72
CA VAL A 770 -22.57 45.99 -11.46
C VAL A 770 -22.19 46.79 -12.70
N ALA A 771 -21.86 46.06 -13.75
CA ALA A 771 -21.73 46.67 -15.06
C ALA A 771 -23.13 47.05 -15.57
N GLY A 772 -23.46 48.36 -15.59
CA GLY A 772 -24.73 48.85 -16.09
C GLY A 772 -25.21 50.13 -15.39
N ARG A 773 -26.18 50.82 -15.95
CA ARG A 773 -26.80 51.99 -15.31
C ARG A 773 -27.64 51.55 -14.12
N VAL A 774 -27.15 51.84 -12.92
CA VAL A 774 -27.87 51.57 -11.66
C VAL A 774 -28.50 52.83 -11.15
N ARG A 775 -29.82 52.84 -10.97
CA ARG A 775 -30.54 53.93 -10.29
C ARG A 775 -30.65 53.57 -8.81
N VAL A 776 -29.89 54.31 -7.97
CA VAL A 776 -29.99 54.13 -6.52
C VAL A 776 -30.82 55.27 -5.96
N THR A 777 -31.93 54.91 -5.31
CA THR A 777 -32.77 55.86 -4.56
C THR A 777 -32.71 55.43 -3.08
N GLY A 778 -32.03 56.28 -2.26
CA GLY A 778 -31.91 55.98 -0.82
C GLY A 778 -30.53 56.40 -0.25
N HIS A 779 -30.27 56.01 1.01
CA HIS A 779 -29.04 56.33 1.69
C HIS A 779 -27.97 55.29 1.33
N VAL A 780 -26.83 55.72 0.79
CA VAL A 780 -25.68 54.83 0.51
C VAL A 780 -24.58 55.15 1.51
N LYS A 781 -24.23 54.17 2.33
CA LYS A 781 -23.10 54.28 3.28
C LYS A 781 -22.09 53.19 2.89
N GLY A 782 -20.93 53.60 2.30
CA GLY A 782 -19.89 52.64 1.91
C GLY A 782 -18.75 53.35 1.19
N TYR A 783 -17.68 52.55 0.90
CA TYR A 783 -16.53 53.02 0.13
C TYR A 783 -16.70 52.59 -1.32
N VAL A 784 -16.56 53.49 -2.24
CA VAL A 784 -16.63 53.26 -3.68
C VAL A 784 -15.29 53.63 -4.29
N GLN A 785 -14.67 52.68 -4.96
CA GLN A 785 -13.44 52.88 -5.72
C GLN A 785 -13.70 52.43 -7.17
N GLY A 786 -13.58 53.30 -8.10
CA GLY A 786 -13.78 53.06 -9.53
C GLY A 786 -14.13 54.31 -10.30
N GLU A 787 -14.32 54.17 -11.62
CA GLU A 787 -14.75 55.21 -12.52
C GLU A 787 -16.28 55.36 -12.43
N ILE A 788 -16.78 56.53 -12.08
CA ILE A 788 -18.22 56.77 -11.95
C ILE A 788 -18.61 57.77 -13.03
N ASP A 789 -19.37 57.32 -14.02
CA ASP A 789 -20.06 58.16 -15.03
C ASP A 789 -21.54 58.18 -14.64
N ALA A 790 -21.92 59.23 -13.87
CA ALA A 790 -23.30 59.37 -13.38
C ALA A 790 -23.64 60.83 -13.03
N ASP A 791 -24.90 61.21 -13.29
CA ASP A 791 -25.50 62.41 -12.73
C ASP A 791 -25.92 62.18 -11.29
N VAL A 792 -25.22 62.80 -10.33
CA VAL A 792 -25.50 62.65 -8.92
C VAL A 792 -26.08 63.93 -8.36
N SER A 793 -27.32 63.91 -7.87
CA SER A 793 -27.91 64.97 -7.13
C SER A 793 -28.26 64.54 -5.71
N GLY A 794 -27.66 65.17 -4.71
CA GLY A 794 -27.89 64.83 -3.28
C GLY A 794 -26.91 65.56 -2.36
N VAL A 795 -27.04 65.28 -1.04
CA VAL A 795 -26.15 65.76 -0.01
C VAL A 795 -25.05 64.72 0.26
N PHE A 796 -23.81 65.15 0.06
CA PHE A 796 -22.63 64.33 0.39
C PHE A 796 -22.12 64.71 1.78
N GLN A 797 -21.96 63.70 2.61
CA GLN A 797 -21.29 63.82 3.91
C GLN A 797 -20.08 62.86 3.92
N GLY A 798 -18.86 63.38 3.85
CA GLY A 798 -17.60 62.62 3.81
C GLY A 798 -16.51 63.32 2.97
N GLN A 799 -15.35 62.68 2.90
CA GLN A 799 -14.23 63.16 2.06
C GLN A 799 -14.30 62.48 0.68
N MET A 800 -14.35 63.31 -0.39
CA MET A 800 -14.25 62.85 -1.77
C MET A 800 -12.88 63.22 -2.32
N LYS A 801 -12.09 62.23 -2.74
CA LYS A 801 -10.81 62.45 -3.42
C LYS A 801 -11.05 62.23 -4.90
N VAL A 802 -11.08 63.34 -5.68
CA VAL A 802 -11.26 63.27 -7.14
C VAL A 802 -9.90 63.54 -7.79
N SER A 803 -9.40 62.64 -8.60
CA SER A 803 -8.30 62.86 -9.52
C SER A 803 -8.90 63.20 -10.89
N LEU A 804 -8.70 64.42 -11.35
CA LEU A 804 -9.06 64.80 -12.70
C LEU A 804 -7.94 64.44 -13.65
N ASP A 805 -8.20 63.51 -14.57
CA ASP A 805 -7.30 63.25 -15.68
C ASP A 805 -7.55 64.30 -16.80
N SER A 806 -6.48 64.89 -17.27
CA SER A 806 -6.50 66.11 -18.15
C SER A 806 -6.82 65.81 -19.61
N HIS A 807 -7.66 64.80 -19.91
CA HIS A 807 -8.07 64.46 -21.28
C HIS A 807 -9.58 64.72 -21.53
N ILE A 808 -10.07 65.93 -21.25
CA ILE A 808 -11.35 66.37 -21.77
C ILE A 808 -11.09 67.55 -22.72
N PRO A 809 -11.36 67.43 -24.02
CA PRO A 809 -11.25 68.60 -24.92
C PRO A 809 -12.37 69.58 -24.66
N GLY A 810 -12.02 70.76 -24.11
CA GLY A 810 -12.79 71.97 -24.22
C GLY A 810 -13.88 72.24 -23.17
N ARG A 811 -13.47 72.56 -21.94
CA ARG A 811 -14.07 73.57 -21.11
C ARG A 811 -13.07 74.01 -20.05
N HIS A 812 -12.53 75.26 -20.17
CA HIS A 812 -11.80 75.92 -19.10
C HIS A 812 -12.81 76.39 -18.05
N GLY A 813 -12.69 75.74 -16.88
CA GLY A 813 -13.26 76.27 -15.65
C GLY A 813 -12.12 76.34 -14.61
N GLU A 814 -11.74 77.50 -14.17
CA GLU A 814 -10.81 77.74 -13.07
C GLU A 814 -11.37 77.05 -11.81
N VAL A 815 -10.66 76.13 -11.28
CA VAL A 815 -10.91 75.57 -9.93
C VAL A 815 -10.01 76.30 -8.96
N THR A 816 -10.58 77.24 -8.24
CA THR A 816 -9.92 77.84 -7.09
C THR A 816 -9.98 76.89 -5.91
N HIS A 817 -8.80 76.55 -5.45
CA HIS A 817 -8.65 75.86 -4.16
C HIS A 817 -9.03 76.85 -3.06
N ASP A 818 -10.17 76.56 -2.36
CA ASP A 818 -10.38 77.12 -1.05
C ASP A 818 -10.67 76.01 -0.08
N ASP A 819 -9.75 75.74 0.84
CA ASP A 819 -9.84 74.82 1.89
C ASP A 819 -10.83 75.31 2.94
N THR A 820 -11.72 74.39 3.33
CA THR A 820 -12.55 74.54 4.53
C THR A 820 -13.75 75.50 4.50
N GLN A 821 -14.83 75.08 3.88
CA GLN A 821 -16.18 75.43 4.39
C GLN A 821 -17.23 74.45 3.80
N ASN A 822 -18.00 73.88 4.66
CA ASN A 822 -19.21 73.12 4.29
C ASN A 822 -20.14 74.05 3.49
N PRO A 823 -20.60 73.67 2.30
CA PRO A 823 -21.58 74.50 1.61
C PRO A 823 -22.90 74.52 2.37
N MET A 824 -23.30 75.71 2.93
CA MET A 824 -24.65 75.93 3.43
C MET A 824 -25.67 75.85 2.30
N LEU A 825 -26.76 75.12 2.50
CA LEU A 825 -27.95 75.21 1.62
C LEU A 825 -28.50 76.62 1.63
N PRO A 826 -28.82 77.19 0.49
CA PRO A 826 -29.37 78.53 0.46
C PRO A 826 -30.77 78.51 1.11
N GLY A 827 -30.87 79.16 2.26
CA GLY A 827 -32.15 79.44 2.92
C GLY A 827 -32.31 79.05 4.36
N MET A 828 -31.25 78.43 5.03
CA MET A 828 -31.34 78.19 6.46
C MET A 828 -30.52 79.20 7.28
N THR A 829 -31.07 79.75 8.33
CA THR A 829 -30.44 80.63 9.29
C THR A 829 -29.72 79.78 10.38
N GLN A 830 -28.66 80.39 11.02
CA GLN A 830 -27.79 79.69 12.01
C GLN A 830 -28.53 79.14 13.23
N ASP A 831 -29.76 79.58 13.52
CA ASP A 831 -30.49 79.17 14.71
C ASP A 831 -31.23 77.83 14.56
N GLU A 832 -31.49 77.33 13.33
CA GLU A 832 -32.13 76.05 13.08
C GLU A 832 -31.14 74.88 13.16
N ASN A 833 -29.84 75.14 13.04
CA ASN A 833 -28.79 74.05 13.18
C ASN A 833 -28.53 73.61 14.60
N VAL A 834 -28.76 74.46 15.59
CA VAL A 834 -28.56 74.15 17.01
C VAL A 834 -29.73 73.36 17.60
N ALA A 835 -30.92 73.46 17.03
CA ALA A 835 -32.07 72.72 17.45
C ALA A 835 -32.07 71.22 16.96
N ALA A 836 -31.40 70.97 15.80
CA ALA A 836 -31.31 69.62 15.26
C ALA A 836 -30.25 68.74 15.95
N GLU A 837 -29.18 69.33 16.53
CA GLU A 837 -28.17 68.58 17.25
C GLU A 837 -28.63 68.21 18.69
N SER A 838 -29.57 68.97 19.28
CA SER A 838 -30.08 68.70 20.65
C SER A 838 -31.19 67.60 20.67
N GLU A 839 -31.91 67.39 19.55
CA GLU A 839 -32.89 66.28 19.46
C GLU A 839 -32.27 64.95 19.19
N THR A 840 -31.12 64.92 18.56
CA THR A 840 -30.41 63.60 18.27
C THR A 840 -29.71 63.10 19.52
N ALA A 841 -29.14 63.96 20.34
CA ALA A 841 -28.48 63.58 21.62
C ALA A 841 -29.47 63.11 22.70
N ALA A 842 -30.72 63.64 22.68
CA ALA A 842 -31.74 63.22 23.64
C ALA A 842 -32.45 61.92 23.29
N LYS A 843 -32.30 61.44 22.04
CA LYS A 843 -32.82 60.10 21.65
C LYS A 843 -31.84 58.96 21.86
N GLU A 844 -30.56 59.24 21.82
CA GLU A 844 -29.54 58.21 22.10
C GLU A 844 -29.44 57.90 23.61
N GLU A 845 -29.68 58.86 24.48
CA GLU A 845 -29.69 58.66 25.94
C GLU A 845 -30.93 57.93 26.47
N GLN A 846 -32.02 57.77 25.70
CA GLN A 846 -33.23 57.02 26.08
C GLN A 846 -33.24 55.56 25.59
N GLU A 847 -32.42 55.20 24.65
CA GLU A 847 -32.29 53.77 24.19
C GLU A 847 -31.27 52.96 25.03
N GLU A 848 -30.27 53.64 25.62
CA GLU A 848 -29.27 52.95 26.45
C GLU A 848 -29.77 52.60 27.87
N LYS A 849 -30.96 53.08 28.26
CA LYS A 849 -31.61 52.73 29.54
C LYS A 849 -32.68 51.63 29.46
N LYS A 850 -32.86 50.98 28.30
CA LYS A 850 -33.89 49.93 28.09
C LYS A 850 -33.38 48.65 27.45
N SER A 851 -32.09 48.32 27.55
CA SER A 851 -31.61 46.96 27.28
C SER A 851 -30.87 46.34 28.46
#